data_4d5e16a5f3ccea451c0fb13138621d6c
#
_entry.id   4d5e16a5f3ccea451c0fb13138621d6c
#
_cell.length_a   1.000
_cell.length_b   1.000
_cell.length_c   1.000
_cell.angle_alpha   90.00
_cell.angle_beta   90.00
_cell.angle_gamma   90.00
#
_symmetry.space_group_name_H-M   'P 1'
#
loop_
_entity.id
_entity.type
_entity.pdbx_description
1 polymer ?
#
loop_
_entity_poly.entity_id
_entity_poly.type
_entity_poly.pdbx_seq_one_letter_code
_entity_poly.pdbx_strand_id
1 'polypeptide(L)'
;MLELKNVSKYYYNKGMVSSGFTKVSLKFNIGEFVAITGESGSGKSTLLNVISGLDSYEEGEMYIFGSETSHYTEKDYEIYRKKYIGNIFQNFNLINSYTVYQNVELILLLNGTKKKDAKAKTLEILKKVDLYKYKNKKVSRLSGGQKQRVAIARALASDTPIILADEPTGNLDKKSSESVLRLLHEISHDKLVIIVTHNYDQVEEYVTRKITMHDGRVLEDKKIKDYDDNIEIKERNYANIRPLSKMLLGFRNAFNIPVKFFLISFVYLFIVFALFFAYAAFAEGSDDSSDSNLNNYFSSLDNKRIIIKKNDRSAFSKEDYENILKIDNIDSIVKNDLLLDEFISLNNDNYYLYGNVRHVDDVTKVDLGSLPTQNNEIVVTMNENEVDYQKDIIGKKVSLDDLFNYTTNKKYELLITGIIITDGWAYNIYVSDKVQEDIGNNINKINTSLKYKFYDIEGTSNLYNVTGEIIGSSRVSSGKVIIPDDWSYVCPKSKCKGKAFKVNTKNIFFNESKSFEVSNTYTKKNFSSLTGYNFDNYNGAIFINDKDYNNLFNKGYYQSSVIIKNEKNVRDTISSLEKLNLKVLYIPDVSFPFSETFTRVINIIRVIVISILIIVLFFISYFIIRLILKSRNIYYSTIRILGASSKTTKDLLNIELLVVSHISYLIFIAFILLVKFKYIKNEIIYDLSSYVNYSTYLLMYIILLVMTFLIAYRYARKIFKDSAMNSYREEV
;
A
#
# COMPACT_ATOMS: atom_id res chain seq x y z
N MET A 1 -44.26 5.63 -44.07
CA MET A 1 -42.99 5.76 -43.32
C MET A 1 -43.05 4.99 -42.00
N LEU A 2 -43.93 5.31 -41.06
CA LEU A 2 -44.20 4.54 -39.86
C LEU A 2 -45.56 3.88 -39.98
N GLU A 3 -45.67 2.54 -39.80
CA GLU A 3 -46.89 1.79 -39.94
C GLU A 3 -47.07 0.79 -38.80
N LEU A 4 -48.21 0.80 -38.16
CA LEU A 4 -48.64 -0.14 -37.13
C LEU A 4 -49.77 -1.01 -37.71
N LYS A 5 -49.73 -2.31 -37.55
CA LYS A 5 -50.72 -3.28 -37.98
C LYS A 5 -51.15 -4.15 -36.80
N ASN A 6 -52.34 -3.94 -36.33
CA ASN A 6 -52.95 -4.66 -35.19
C ASN A 6 -52.02 -4.74 -33.94
N VAL A 7 -51.27 -3.71 -33.66
CA VAL A 7 -50.34 -3.66 -32.56
C VAL A 7 -51.07 -3.59 -31.22
N SER A 8 -50.64 -4.45 -30.26
CA SER A 8 -51.22 -4.46 -28.89
C SER A 8 -50.10 -4.41 -27.86
N LYS A 9 -50.35 -3.73 -26.76
CA LYS A 9 -49.45 -3.63 -25.59
C LYS A 9 -50.15 -4.05 -24.30
N TYR A 10 -49.53 -5.02 -23.60
CA TYR A 10 -50.03 -5.51 -22.31
C TYR A 10 -48.95 -5.32 -21.23
N TYR A 11 -49.39 -5.07 -19.98
CA TYR A 11 -48.52 -5.00 -18.83
C TYR A 11 -48.87 -6.14 -17.85
N TYR A 12 -47.84 -6.87 -17.43
CA TYR A 12 -47.96 -8.00 -16.51
C TYR A 12 -47.46 -7.58 -15.13
N ASN A 13 -48.33 -7.56 -14.14
CA ASN A 13 -47.94 -7.22 -12.78
C ASN A 13 -48.54 -8.23 -11.79
N LYS A 14 -47.72 -9.04 -11.13
CA LYS A 14 -48.12 -9.99 -10.08
C LYS A 14 -49.36 -10.82 -10.40
N GLY A 15 -49.45 -11.34 -11.64
CA GLY A 15 -50.56 -12.16 -12.09
C GLY A 15 -51.79 -11.40 -12.64
N MET A 16 -51.77 -10.06 -12.64
CA MET A 16 -52.77 -9.25 -13.33
C MET A 16 -52.23 -8.79 -14.68
N VAL A 17 -53.09 -8.83 -15.70
CA VAL A 17 -52.80 -8.29 -17.03
C VAL A 17 -53.63 -7.04 -17.22
N SER A 18 -52.93 -5.92 -17.46
CA SER A 18 -53.61 -4.66 -17.84
C SER A 18 -53.30 -4.31 -19.29
N SER A 19 -54.27 -3.89 -20.02
CA SER A 19 -54.10 -3.46 -21.43
C SER A 19 -53.62 -2.01 -21.46
N GLY A 20 -52.53 -1.76 -22.17
CA GLY A 20 -52.09 -0.42 -22.51
C GLY A 20 -52.85 0.13 -23.72
N PHE A 21 -52.89 -0.66 -24.80
CA PHE A 21 -53.76 -0.47 -25.98
C PHE A 21 -53.86 -1.78 -26.76
N THR A 22 -54.88 -1.90 -27.62
CA THR A 22 -55.24 -3.15 -28.27
C THR A 22 -55.56 -2.95 -29.75
N LYS A 23 -54.94 -3.76 -30.62
CA LYS A 23 -55.19 -3.85 -32.08
C LYS A 23 -55.19 -2.47 -32.78
N VAL A 24 -54.20 -1.64 -32.48
CA VAL A 24 -54.06 -0.34 -33.13
C VAL A 24 -53.41 -0.53 -34.51
N SER A 25 -54.07 0.02 -35.55
CA SER A 25 -53.55 0.07 -36.90
C SER A 25 -53.54 1.52 -37.36
N LEU A 26 -52.33 2.04 -37.61
CA LEU A 26 -52.14 3.45 -38.00
C LEU A 26 -50.97 3.53 -39.00
N LYS A 27 -51.05 4.49 -39.93
CA LYS A 27 -49.95 4.78 -40.86
C LYS A 27 -49.65 6.27 -40.82
N PHE A 28 -48.40 6.65 -40.69
CA PHE A 28 -47.92 8.01 -40.62
C PHE A 28 -46.89 8.32 -41.71
N ASN A 29 -46.92 9.56 -42.21
CA ASN A 29 -46.00 10.05 -43.23
C ASN A 29 -45.25 11.30 -42.72
N ILE A 30 -44.17 11.66 -43.42
CA ILE A 30 -43.47 12.92 -43.16
C ILE A 30 -44.36 14.08 -43.63
N GLY A 31 -44.21 15.21 -42.97
CA GLY A 31 -45.05 16.39 -43.19
C GLY A 31 -46.34 16.42 -42.37
N GLU A 32 -46.72 15.28 -41.74
CA GLU A 32 -47.89 15.25 -40.86
C GLU A 32 -47.60 15.91 -39.50
N PHE A 33 -48.55 16.71 -39.02
CA PHE A 33 -48.64 17.11 -37.61
C PHE A 33 -49.88 16.47 -37.02
N VAL A 34 -49.65 15.35 -36.28
CA VAL A 34 -50.72 14.49 -35.78
C VAL A 34 -51.00 14.79 -34.32
N ALA A 35 -52.24 15.06 -33.93
CA ALA A 35 -52.69 15.08 -32.56
C ALA A 35 -53.39 13.78 -32.17
N ILE A 36 -52.84 13.08 -31.17
CA ILE A 36 -53.49 11.95 -30.49
C ILE A 36 -54.19 12.46 -29.25
N THR A 37 -55.51 12.38 -29.20
CA THR A 37 -56.38 12.91 -28.13
C THR A 37 -57.16 11.78 -27.45
N GLY A 38 -57.72 12.04 -26.27
CA GLY A 38 -58.54 11.09 -25.52
C GLY A 38 -58.40 11.30 -24.01
N GLU A 39 -59.25 10.61 -23.25
CA GLU A 39 -59.26 10.69 -21.78
C GLU A 39 -57.96 10.20 -21.13
N SER A 40 -57.74 10.55 -19.87
CA SER A 40 -56.65 10.02 -19.08
C SER A 40 -56.78 8.47 -18.97
N GLY A 41 -55.69 7.72 -19.20
CA GLY A 41 -55.73 6.25 -19.18
C GLY A 41 -56.14 5.60 -20.50
N SER A 42 -56.49 6.34 -21.57
CA SER A 42 -56.89 5.79 -22.88
C SER A 42 -55.72 5.17 -23.69
N GLY A 43 -54.52 5.04 -23.15
CA GLY A 43 -53.37 4.37 -23.80
C GLY A 43 -52.47 5.26 -24.65
N LYS A 44 -52.69 6.58 -24.76
CA LYS A 44 -51.96 7.53 -25.62
C LYS A 44 -50.43 7.53 -25.35
N SER A 45 -50.03 7.74 -24.10
CA SER A 45 -48.59 7.76 -23.75
C SER A 45 -47.96 6.38 -23.89
N THR A 46 -48.74 5.31 -23.69
CA THR A 46 -48.26 3.92 -23.96
C THR A 46 -48.01 3.74 -25.45
N LEU A 47 -48.91 4.18 -26.31
CA LEU A 47 -48.73 4.11 -27.76
C LEU A 47 -47.50 4.93 -28.20
N LEU A 48 -47.35 6.14 -27.64
CA LEU A 48 -46.17 6.98 -27.92
C LEU A 48 -44.87 6.31 -27.47
N ASN A 49 -44.86 5.64 -26.32
CA ASN A 49 -43.67 4.90 -25.82
C ASN A 49 -43.33 3.71 -26.70
N VAL A 50 -44.33 2.99 -27.24
CA VAL A 50 -44.09 1.89 -28.20
C VAL A 50 -43.54 2.45 -29.53
N ILE A 51 -44.15 3.48 -30.09
CA ILE A 51 -43.68 4.16 -31.31
C ILE A 51 -42.24 4.71 -31.10
N SER A 52 -41.91 5.19 -29.91
CA SER A 52 -40.60 5.70 -29.62
C SER A 52 -39.52 4.58 -29.43
N GLY A 53 -39.93 3.34 -29.33
CA GLY A 53 -39.06 2.21 -28.99
C GLY A 53 -38.51 2.28 -27.55
N LEU A 54 -39.21 2.97 -26.64
CA LEU A 54 -38.95 2.98 -25.21
C LEU A 54 -39.61 1.79 -24.50
N ASP A 55 -40.68 1.28 -25.09
CA ASP A 55 -41.40 0.09 -24.65
C ASP A 55 -41.56 -0.89 -25.84
N SER A 56 -41.63 -2.18 -25.55
CA SER A 56 -41.97 -3.21 -26.57
C SER A 56 -43.47 -3.37 -26.71
N TYR A 57 -43.90 -4.04 -27.77
CA TYR A 57 -45.29 -4.49 -27.94
C TYR A 57 -45.33 -6.02 -27.94
N GLU A 58 -46.50 -6.61 -27.69
CA GLU A 58 -46.66 -8.07 -27.57
C GLU A 58 -47.32 -8.70 -28.79
N GLU A 59 -48.20 -7.97 -29.53
CA GLU A 59 -48.89 -8.47 -30.67
C GLU A 59 -48.89 -7.46 -31.83
N GLY A 60 -49.05 -7.97 -33.06
CA GLY A 60 -49.07 -7.17 -34.26
C GLY A 60 -47.68 -6.88 -34.85
N GLU A 61 -47.65 -5.99 -35.81
CA GLU A 61 -46.41 -5.65 -36.55
C GLU A 61 -46.25 -4.12 -36.61
N MET A 62 -45.03 -3.64 -36.33
CA MET A 62 -44.66 -2.24 -36.50
C MET A 62 -43.55 -2.13 -37.52
N TYR A 63 -43.71 -1.30 -38.51
CA TYR A 63 -42.73 -1.02 -39.55
C TYR A 63 -42.24 0.39 -39.48
N ILE A 64 -40.91 0.57 -39.65
CA ILE A 64 -40.27 1.87 -39.76
C ILE A 64 -39.43 1.87 -41.08
N PHE A 65 -39.77 2.79 -41.99
CA PHE A 65 -39.14 2.83 -43.33
C PHE A 65 -39.10 1.46 -44.04
N GLY A 66 -40.17 0.65 -43.88
CA GLY A 66 -40.28 -0.71 -44.46
C GLY A 66 -39.62 -1.80 -43.67
N SER A 67 -38.88 -1.50 -42.63
CA SER A 67 -38.25 -2.51 -41.77
C SER A 67 -39.13 -2.89 -40.61
N GLU A 68 -39.42 -4.17 -40.41
CA GLU A 68 -40.21 -4.70 -39.30
C GLU A 68 -39.40 -4.67 -37.97
N THR A 69 -40.08 -4.38 -36.86
CA THR A 69 -39.45 -4.17 -35.54
C THR A 69 -39.78 -5.27 -34.52
N SER A 70 -40.56 -6.32 -34.86
CA SER A 70 -40.99 -7.38 -33.94
C SER A 70 -39.81 -8.18 -33.33
N HIS A 71 -38.72 -8.27 -34.02
CA HIS A 71 -37.52 -9.00 -33.60
C HIS A 71 -36.46 -8.10 -32.97
N TYR A 72 -36.76 -6.83 -32.72
CA TYR A 72 -35.78 -5.88 -32.17
C TYR A 72 -35.43 -6.21 -30.73
N THR A 73 -34.13 -6.30 -30.48
CA THR A 73 -33.56 -6.37 -29.14
C THR A 73 -33.42 -4.95 -28.58
N GLU A 74 -33.12 -4.81 -27.30
CA GLU A 74 -32.85 -3.49 -26.71
C GLU A 74 -31.74 -2.71 -27.44
N LYS A 75 -30.75 -3.41 -28.00
CA LYS A 75 -29.68 -2.81 -28.83
C LYS A 75 -30.21 -2.24 -30.14
N ASP A 76 -31.18 -2.94 -30.76
CA ASP A 76 -31.81 -2.50 -32.01
C ASP A 76 -32.69 -1.28 -31.71
N TYR A 77 -33.40 -1.28 -30.60
CA TYR A 77 -34.15 -0.11 -30.12
C TYR A 77 -33.25 1.08 -29.72
N GLU A 78 -32.03 0.86 -29.22
CA GLU A 78 -31.05 1.93 -29.02
C GLU A 78 -30.68 2.62 -30.36
N ILE A 79 -30.44 1.82 -31.42
CA ILE A 79 -30.16 2.31 -32.79
C ILE A 79 -31.40 3.01 -33.39
N TYR A 80 -32.56 2.38 -33.24
CA TYR A 80 -33.83 2.92 -33.67
C TYR A 80 -34.12 4.32 -33.12
N ARG A 81 -34.04 4.46 -31.79
CA ARG A 81 -34.21 5.79 -31.12
C ARG A 81 -33.22 6.80 -31.64
N LYS A 82 -31.97 6.43 -31.80
CA LYS A 82 -30.92 7.32 -32.28
C LYS A 82 -31.14 7.77 -33.71
N LYS A 83 -31.63 6.87 -34.56
CA LYS A 83 -31.75 7.12 -36.01
C LYS A 83 -33.05 7.82 -36.38
N TYR A 84 -34.13 7.51 -35.68
CA TYR A 84 -35.46 7.90 -36.13
C TYR A 84 -36.23 8.79 -35.19
N ILE A 85 -35.94 8.83 -33.90
CA ILE A 85 -36.85 9.38 -32.88
C ILE A 85 -36.23 10.57 -32.13
N GLY A 86 -36.94 11.67 -32.08
CA GLY A 86 -36.68 12.78 -31.17
C GLY A 86 -37.83 12.91 -30.16
N ASN A 87 -37.59 12.64 -28.87
CA ASN A 87 -38.60 12.65 -27.82
C ASN A 87 -38.63 13.99 -27.06
N ILE A 88 -39.83 14.48 -26.85
CA ILE A 88 -40.20 15.61 -25.97
C ILE A 88 -41.13 15.06 -24.90
N PHE A 89 -40.63 14.90 -23.68
CA PHE A 89 -41.38 14.31 -22.56
C PHE A 89 -42.15 15.32 -21.75
N GLN A 90 -43.24 14.92 -21.14
CA GLN A 90 -44.07 15.73 -20.25
C GLN A 90 -43.23 16.30 -19.06
N ASN A 91 -42.36 15.50 -18.47
CA ASN A 91 -41.44 15.88 -17.38
C ASN A 91 -40.10 16.44 -17.88
N PHE A 92 -40.02 16.86 -19.16
CA PHE A 92 -38.86 17.42 -19.83
C PHE A 92 -37.62 16.47 -19.92
N ASN A 93 -37.40 15.59 -18.97
CA ASN A 93 -36.24 14.67 -18.84
C ASN A 93 -34.91 15.37 -19.10
N LEU A 94 -34.71 16.56 -18.51
CA LEU A 94 -33.50 17.36 -18.62
C LEU A 94 -32.51 17.02 -17.54
N ILE A 95 -31.22 17.13 -17.87
CA ILE A 95 -30.15 16.97 -16.90
C ILE A 95 -30.02 18.26 -16.09
N ASN A 96 -30.60 18.29 -14.90
CA ASN A 96 -30.74 19.47 -14.04
C ASN A 96 -29.38 20.10 -13.64
N SER A 97 -28.33 19.31 -13.53
CA SER A 97 -26.96 19.76 -13.21
C SER A 97 -26.25 20.43 -14.40
N TYR A 98 -26.75 20.23 -15.62
CA TYR A 98 -26.21 20.78 -16.85
C TYR A 98 -26.79 22.19 -17.14
N THR A 99 -26.01 22.96 -17.88
CA THR A 99 -26.51 24.22 -18.47
C THR A 99 -27.43 23.93 -19.64
N VAL A 100 -28.18 24.95 -20.09
CA VAL A 100 -28.99 24.89 -21.32
C VAL A 100 -28.15 24.45 -22.51
N TYR A 101 -26.95 25.07 -22.70
CA TYR A 101 -25.99 24.72 -23.73
C TYR A 101 -25.58 23.25 -23.66
N GLN A 102 -25.22 22.78 -22.46
CA GLN A 102 -24.72 21.41 -22.26
C GLN A 102 -25.80 20.34 -22.52
N ASN A 103 -27.07 20.62 -22.21
CA ASN A 103 -28.18 19.69 -22.50
C ASN A 103 -28.38 19.50 -24.02
N VAL A 104 -28.23 20.54 -24.82
CA VAL A 104 -28.37 20.46 -26.29
C VAL A 104 -27.09 19.91 -26.93
N GLU A 105 -25.91 20.38 -26.52
CA GLU A 105 -24.61 19.88 -27.02
C GLU A 105 -24.46 18.38 -26.84
N LEU A 106 -24.95 17.82 -25.72
CA LEU A 106 -24.89 16.41 -25.40
C LEU A 106 -25.40 15.53 -26.54
N ILE A 107 -26.54 15.88 -27.12
CA ILE A 107 -27.15 15.10 -28.22
C ILE A 107 -26.25 15.08 -29.46
N LEU A 108 -25.71 16.22 -29.83
CA LEU A 108 -24.80 16.32 -30.98
C LEU A 108 -23.51 15.50 -30.75
N LEU A 109 -22.97 15.52 -29.53
CA LEU A 109 -21.80 14.70 -29.19
C LEU A 109 -22.11 13.22 -29.19
N LEU A 110 -23.28 12.79 -28.68
CA LEU A 110 -23.75 11.41 -28.71
C LEU A 110 -23.93 10.90 -30.15
N ASN A 111 -24.33 11.79 -31.08
CA ASN A 111 -24.47 11.53 -32.51
C ASN A 111 -23.15 11.61 -33.30
N GLY A 112 -21.99 11.73 -32.62
CA GLY A 112 -20.68 11.70 -33.26
C GLY A 112 -20.22 13.01 -33.88
N THR A 113 -20.94 14.11 -33.68
CA THR A 113 -20.55 15.44 -34.16
C THR A 113 -19.23 15.87 -33.50
N LYS A 114 -18.32 16.47 -34.30
CA LYS A 114 -17.09 17.06 -33.75
C LYS A 114 -17.40 18.19 -32.77
N LYS A 115 -16.63 18.33 -31.69
CA LYS A 115 -16.88 19.36 -30.66
C LYS A 115 -17.03 20.77 -31.22
N LYS A 116 -16.20 21.16 -32.21
CA LYS A 116 -16.26 22.45 -32.87
C LYS A 116 -17.59 22.69 -33.58
N ASP A 117 -18.05 21.70 -34.33
CA ASP A 117 -19.30 21.76 -35.11
C ASP A 117 -20.52 21.65 -34.16
N ALA A 118 -20.43 20.82 -33.13
CA ALA A 118 -21.46 20.72 -32.08
C ALA A 118 -21.68 22.07 -31.37
N LYS A 119 -20.59 22.81 -31.11
CA LYS A 119 -20.69 24.15 -30.51
C LYS A 119 -21.46 25.10 -31.43
N ALA A 120 -21.14 25.13 -32.71
CA ALA A 120 -21.80 26.03 -33.69
C ALA A 120 -23.30 25.68 -33.82
N LYS A 121 -23.62 24.41 -34.05
CA LYS A 121 -25.01 23.93 -34.17
C LYS A 121 -25.83 24.13 -32.87
N THR A 122 -25.22 23.91 -31.71
CA THR A 122 -25.90 24.18 -30.43
C THR A 122 -26.31 25.64 -30.32
N LEU A 123 -25.44 26.57 -30.65
CA LEU A 123 -25.73 28.00 -30.57
C LEU A 123 -26.81 28.44 -31.58
N GLU A 124 -26.80 27.84 -32.77
CA GLU A 124 -27.82 28.05 -33.80
C GLU A 124 -29.20 27.58 -33.32
N ILE A 125 -29.28 26.32 -32.80
CA ILE A 125 -30.53 25.75 -32.28
C ILE A 125 -31.05 26.59 -31.10
N LEU A 126 -30.18 27.03 -30.19
CA LEU A 126 -30.59 27.88 -29.06
C LEU A 126 -31.11 29.25 -29.50
N LYS A 127 -30.67 29.79 -30.65
CA LYS A 127 -31.27 30.99 -31.22
C LYS A 127 -32.66 30.70 -31.77
N LYS A 128 -32.88 29.58 -32.48
CA LYS A 128 -34.19 29.15 -33.02
C LYS A 128 -35.28 29.01 -31.95
N VAL A 129 -34.90 28.52 -30.75
CA VAL A 129 -35.84 28.33 -29.63
C VAL A 129 -35.85 29.51 -28.65
N ASP A 130 -35.24 30.64 -28.97
CA ASP A 130 -35.14 31.85 -28.12
C ASP A 130 -34.54 31.58 -26.71
N LEU A 131 -33.50 30.72 -26.66
CA LEU A 131 -32.80 30.39 -25.40
C LEU A 131 -31.32 30.82 -25.40
N TYR A 132 -30.85 31.55 -26.42
CA TYR A 132 -29.46 31.93 -26.51
C TYR A 132 -28.93 32.70 -25.31
N LYS A 133 -29.79 33.62 -24.75
CA LYS A 133 -29.46 34.40 -23.54
C LYS A 133 -29.26 33.55 -22.30
N TYR A 134 -29.88 32.39 -22.25
CA TYR A 134 -29.85 31.46 -21.12
C TYR A 134 -28.83 30.33 -21.25
N LYS A 135 -27.99 30.30 -22.30
CA LYS A 135 -27.12 29.19 -22.64
C LYS A 135 -26.22 28.71 -21.49
N ASN A 136 -25.75 29.63 -20.63
CA ASN A 136 -24.88 29.31 -19.50
C ASN A 136 -25.63 29.04 -18.19
N LYS A 137 -26.97 29.22 -18.16
CA LYS A 137 -27.81 29.01 -16.98
C LYS A 137 -28.05 27.54 -16.78
N LYS A 138 -27.99 27.05 -15.53
CA LYS A 138 -28.38 25.67 -15.20
C LYS A 138 -29.86 25.49 -15.43
N VAL A 139 -30.25 24.33 -15.95
CA VAL A 139 -31.67 24.02 -16.27
C VAL A 139 -32.52 23.99 -15.02
N SER A 140 -31.99 23.62 -13.86
CA SER A 140 -32.69 23.68 -12.57
C SER A 140 -33.23 25.06 -12.20
N ARG A 141 -32.69 26.14 -12.82
CA ARG A 141 -33.07 27.54 -12.55
C ARG A 141 -33.99 28.14 -13.62
N LEU A 142 -34.55 27.31 -14.50
CA LEU A 142 -35.43 27.76 -15.59
C LEU A 142 -36.89 27.63 -15.21
N SER A 143 -37.76 28.48 -15.83
CA SER A 143 -39.23 28.32 -15.78
C SER A 143 -39.68 27.08 -16.58
N GLY A 144 -40.89 26.60 -16.39
CA GLY A 144 -41.46 25.46 -17.11
C GLY A 144 -41.37 25.65 -18.64
N GLY A 145 -41.83 26.80 -19.17
CA GLY A 145 -41.75 27.11 -20.59
C GLY A 145 -40.32 27.18 -21.14
N GLN A 146 -39.36 27.67 -20.34
CA GLN A 146 -37.94 27.63 -20.73
C GLN A 146 -37.40 26.20 -20.76
N LYS A 147 -37.76 25.36 -19.78
CA LYS A 147 -37.37 23.92 -19.77
C LYS A 147 -37.95 23.17 -20.97
N GLN A 148 -39.21 23.46 -21.33
CA GLN A 148 -39.86 22.87 -22.51
C GLN A 148 -39.08 23.25 -23.80
N ARG A 149 -38.76 24.52 -23.95
CA ARG A 149 -37.95 24.96 -25.11
C ARG A 149 -36.57 24.32 -25.14
N VAL A 150 -35.94 23.98 -23.98
CA VAL A 150 -34.69 23.19 -23.94
C VAL A 150 -34.94 21.75 -24.43
N ALA A 151 -36.09 21.11 -24.04
CA ALA A 151 -36.43 19.78 -24.50
C ALA A 151 -36.66 19.74 -26.03
N ILE A 152 -37.34 20.77 -26.57
CA ILE A 152 -37.51 20.92 -28.03
C ILE A 152 -36.15 21.15 -28.71
N ALA A 153 -35.28 22.03 -28.20
CA ALA A 153 -33.96 22.27 -28.73
C ALA A 153 -33.12 20.98 -28.78
N ARG A 154 -33.30 20.12 -27.79
CA ARG A 154 -32.64 18.81 -27.70
C ARG A 154 -33.22 17.84 -28.77
N ALA A 155 -34.51 17.82 -28.99
CA ALA A 155 -35.14 17.05 -30.05
C ALA A 155 -34.69 17.54 -31.45
N LEU A 156 -34.56 18.86 -31.64
CA LEU A 156 -33.99 19.46 -32.87
C LEU A 156 -32.53 19.06 -33.07
N ALA A 157 -31.74 19.00 -32.00
CA ALA A 157 -30.34 18.60 -32.05
C ALA A 157 -30.16 17.13 -32.44
N SER A 158 -31.15 16.25 -32.16
CA SER A 158 -31.12 14.88 -32.64
C SER A 158 -31.30 14.81 -34.16
N ASP A 159 -32.00 15.79 -34.74
CA ASP A 159 -32.26 15.97 -36.18
C ASP A 159 -32.83 14.69 -36.83
N THR A 160 -33.73 14.03 -36.13
CA THR A 160 -34.43 12.80 -36.51
C THR A 160 -35.68 13.09 -37.35
N PRO A 161 -36.13 12.15 -38.19
CA PRO A 161 -37.31 12.37 -39.03
C PRO A 161 -38.65 12.38 -38.27
N ILE A 162 -38.69 11.83 -37.04
CA ILE A 162 -39.90 11.74 -36.24
C ILE A 162 -39.67 12.48 -34.92
N ILE A 163 -40.58 13.38 -34.58
CA ILE A 163 -40.64 14.06 -33.27
C ILE A 163 -41.90 13.60 -32.54
N LEU A 164 -41.72 13.06 -31.35
CA LEU A 164 -42.80 12.59 -30.51
C LEU A 164 -42.87 13.49 -29.26
N ALA A 165 -44.04 14.07 -29.00
CA ALA A 165 -44.25 14.99 -27.89
C ALA A 165 -45.39 14.52 -27.00
N ASP A 166 -45.11 14.21 -25.75
CA ASP A 166 -46.11 13.83 -24.76
C ASP A 166 -46.47 15.04 -23.91
N GLU A 167 -47.69 15.53 -24.03
CA GLU A 167 -48.24 16.72 -23.36
C GLU A 167 -47.32 17.94 -23.32
N PRO A 168 -46.79 18.41 -24.46
CA PRO A 168 -45.72 19.43 -24.49
C PRO A 168 -46.18 20.82 -23.99
N THR A 169 -47.47 21.04 -23.78
CA THR A 169 -48.08 22.32 -23.32
C THR A 169 -48.72 22.22 -21.92
N GLY A 170 -48.82 21.01 -21.34
CA GLY A 170 -49.61 20.74 -20.11
C GLY A 170 -49.18 21.54 -18.87
N ASN A 171 -47.92 21.93 -18.76
CA ASN A 171 -47.38 22.67 -17.61
C ASN A 171 -46.98 24.12 -17.96
N LEU A 172 -47.58 24.71 -19.02
CA LEU A 172 -47.23 26.03 -19.53
C LEU A 172 -48.38 27.03 -19.46
N ASP A 173 -48.05 28.30 -19.30
CA ASP A 173 -48.96 29.39 -19.53
C ASP A 173 -49.35 29.50 -21.02
N LYS A 174 -50.49 30.13 -21.34
CA LYS A 174 -51.03 30.21 -22.69
C LYS A 174 -50.02 30.75 -23.72
N LYS A 175 -49.33 31.83 -23.39
CA LYS A 175 -48.32 32.44 -24.28
C LYS A 175 -47.14 31.53 -24.58
N SER A 176 -46.67 30.81 -23.58
CA SER A 176 -45.60 29.81 -23.74
C SER A 176 -46.06 28.61 -24.56
N SER A 177 -47.31 28.14 -24.35
CA SER A 177 -47.93 27.05 -25.11
C SER A 177 -48.05 27.38 -26.60
N GLU A 178 -48.58 28.57 -26.95
CA GLU A 178 -48.66 29.04 -28.35
C GLU A 178 -47.28 29.10 -29.01
N SER A 179 -46.25 29.59 -28.30
CA SER A 179 -44.90 29.65 -28.83
C SER A 179 -44.29 28.27 -29.08
N VAL A 180 -44.57 27.28 -28.24
CA VAL A 180 -44.13 25.89 -28.39
C VAL A 180 -44.85 25.22 -29.57
N LEU A 181 -46.16 25.38 -29.67
CA LEU A 181 -46.95 24.77 -30.76
C LEU A 181 -46.57 25.33 -32.13
N ARG A 182 -46.34 26.64 -32.23
CA ARG A 182 -45.85 27.28 -33.45
C ARG A 182 -44.49 26.68 -33.87
N LEU A 183 -43.57 26.50 -32.93
CA LEU A 183 -42.27 25.91 -33.21
C LEU A 183 -42.39 24.45 -33.67
N LEU A 184 -43.29 23.65 -33.06
CA LEU A 184 -43.55 22.27 -33.48
C LEU A 184 -44.20 22.20 -34.87
N HIS A 185 -45.08 23.17 -35.17
CA HIS A 185 -45.70 23.27 -36.49
C HIS A 185 -44.65 23.63 -37.58
N GLU A 186 -43.77 24.59 -37.32
CA GLU A 186 -42.66 24.90 -38.24
C GLU A 186 -41.78 23.65 -38.51
N ILE A 187 -41.53 22.83 -37.48
CA ILE A 187 -40.77 21.60 -37.60
C ILE A 187 -41.49 20.52 -38.40
N SER A 188 -42.86 20.48 -38.35
CA SER A 188 -43.61 19.44 -39.03
C SER A 188 -43.59 19.56 -40.56
N HIS A 189 -43.16 20.67 -41.14
CA HIS A 189 -43.06 20.81 -42.59
C HIS A 189 -42.10 19.84 -43.24
N ASP A 190 -41.03 19.39 -42.54
CA ASP A 190 -40.01 18.47 -43.05
C ASP A 190 -39.83 17.22 -42.14
N LYS A 191 -40.65 17.06 -41.13
CA LYS A 191 -40.67 15.93 -40.21
C LYS A 191 -42.06 15.44 -39.90
N LEU A 192 -42.18 14.19 -39.43
CA LEU A 192 -43.40 13.74 -38.77
C LEU A 192 -43.41 14.24 -37.31
N VAL A 193 -44.43 14.97 -36.95
CA VAL A 193 -44.65 15.40 -35.55
C VAL A 193 -45.90 14.73 -35.02
N ILE A 194 -45.76 13.92 -33.94
CA ILE A 194 -46.90 13.33 -33.21
C ILE A 194 -46.97 13.92 -31.83
N ILE A 195 -48.08 14.55 -31.51
CA ILE A 195 -48.33 15.14 -30.20
C ILE A 195 -49.45 14.39 -29.49
N VAL A 196 -49.25 14.02 -28.25
CA VAL A 196 -50.30 13.55 -27.33
C VAL A 196 -50.77 14.74 -26.49
N THR A 197 -52.07 14.98 -26.46
CA THR A 197 -52.64 16.04 -25.64
C THR A 197 -54.07 15.70 -25.19
N HIS A 198 -54.45 16.16 -24.01
CA HIS A 198 -55.83 16.11 -23.53
C HIS A 198 -56.60 17.38 -23.88
N ASN A 199 -55.95 18.44 -24.37
CA ASN A 199 -56.55 19.70 -24.75
C ASN A 199 -56.37 19.92 -26.27
N TYR A 200 -57.38 19.47 -27.04
CA TYR A 200 -57.35 19.53 -28.50
C TYR A 200 -57.49 20.98 -29.01
N ASP A 201 -58.26 21.84 -28.33
CA ASP A 201 -58.52 23.22 -28.74
C ASP A 201 -57.26 24.06 -28.88
N GLN A 202 -56.23 23.76 -28.08
CA GLN A 202 -54.95 24.44 -28.16
C GLN A 202 -54.13 24.09 -29.41
N VAL A 203 -54.34 22.89 -29.97
CA VAL A 203 -53.51 22.34 -31.08
C VAL A 203 -54.26 22.35 -32.41
N GLU A 204 -55.56 22.52 -32.39
CA GLU A 204 -56.46 22.41 -33.56
C GLU A 204 -55.98 23.25 -34.76
N GLU A 205 -55.53 24.48 -34.51
CA GLU A 205 -55.05 25.36 -35.56
C GLU A 205 -53.80 24.86 -36.28
N TYR A 206 -52.98 24.05 -35.61
CA TYR A 206 -51.64 23.63 -36.07
C TYR A 206 -51.60 22.24 -36.70
N VAL A 207 -52.55 21.35 -36.35
CA VAL A 207 -52.52 19.93 -36.73
C VAL A 207 -53.09 19.67 -38.11
N THR A 208 -52.52 18.66 -38.81
CA THR A 208 -52.99 18.16 -40.09
C THR A 208 -53.90 16.95 -39.93
N ARG A 209 -53.84 16.24 -38.78
CA ARG A 209 -54.58 15.01 -38.51
C ARG A 209 -54.90 14.86 -37.05
N LYS A 210 -56.10 14.40 -36.73
CA LYS A 210 -56.58 14.08 -35.37
C LYS A 210 -56.85 12.60 -35.23
N ILE A 211 -56.30 11.99 -34.19
CA ILE A 211 -56.59 10.61 -33.78
C ILE A 211 -57.16 10.64 -32.39
N THR A 212 -58.35 10.03 -32.21
CA THR A 212 -59.01 9.96 -30.88
C THR A 212 -58.90 8.53 -30.35
N MET A 213 -58.35 8.39 -29.12
CA MET A 213 -58.28 7.11 -28.45
C MET A 213 -59.19 7.03 -27.24
N HIS A 214 -59.81 5.86 -27.04
CA HIS A 214 -60.64 5.52 -25.89
C HIS A 214 -60.42 4.05 -25.53
N ASP A 215 -60.27 3.73 -24.23
CA ASP A 215 -60.06 2.38 -23.72
C ASP A 215 -59.00 1.54 -24.49
N GLY A 216 -57.90 2.15 -24.85
CA GLY A 216 -56.83 1.50 -25.57
C GLY A 216 -57.08 1.24 -27.02
N ARG A 217 -58.11 1.81 -27.65
CA ARG A 217 -58.47 1.64 -29.06
C ARG A 217 -58.56 2.99 -29.78
N VAL A 218 -58.34 2.99 -31.08
CA VAL A 218 -58.56 4.14 -31.94
C VAL A 218 -60.06 4.21 -32.25
N LEU A 219 -60.71 5.29 -31.85
CA LEU A 219 -62.13 5.55 -32.17
C LEU A 219 -62.29 6.34 -33.47
N GLU A 220 -61.45 7.33 -33.68
CA GLU A 220 -61.56 8.25 -34.81
C GLU A 220 -60.14 8.52 -35.36
N ASP A 221 -60.01 8.55 -36.66
CA ASP A 221 -58.80 8.93 -37.38
C ASP A 221 -59.22 9.87 -38.52
N LYS A 222 -59.01 11.18 -38.30
CA LYS A 222 -59.56 12.24 -39.20
C LYS A 222 -58.45 13.10 -39.74
N LYS A 223 -58.36 13.20 -41.07
CA LYS A 223 -57.51 14.18 -41.77
C LYS A 223 -58.20 15.57 -41.62
N ILE A 224 -57.46 16.58 -41.15
CA ILE A 224 -57.97 17.94 -40.94
C ILE A 224 -57.48 18.89 -42.04
N LYS A 225 -56.19 18.78 -42.43
CA LYS A 225 -55.57 19.62 -43.45
C LYS A 225 -54.68 18.79 -44.37
N ASP A 226 -54.48 19.27 -45.58
CA ASP A 226 -53.49 18.69 -46.48
C ASP A 226 -52.06 19.01 -46.02
N TYR A 227 -51.14 18.14 -46.27
CA TYR A 227 -49.71 18.28 -46.05
C TYR A 227 -48.93 17.87 -47.31
N ASP A 228 -47.71 18.34 -47.45
CA ASP A 228 -46.80 17.95 -48.53
C ASP A 228 -46.22 16.58 -48.20
N ASP A 229 -46.57 15.56 -49.03
CA ASP A 229 -46.08 14.17 -48.88
C ASP A 229 -44.94 13.82 -49.81
N ASN A 230 -44.49 14.78 -50.66
CA ASN A 230 -43.37 14.60 -51.58
C ASN A 230 -41.96 14.95 -50.96
N ILE A 231 -41.83 14.87 -49.65
CA ILE A 231 -40.61 15.21 -48.96
C ILE A 231 -39.61 14.05 -49.11
N GLU A 232 -38.50 14.26 -49.83
CA GLU A 232 -37.39 13.33 -49.90
C GLU A 232 -36.71 13.16 -48.54
N ILE A 233 -36.68 11.93 -48.01
CA ILE A 233 -35.98 11.61 -46.78
C ILE A 233 -34.52 11.43 -47.10
N LYS A 234 -33.69 12.36 -46.69
CA LYS A 234 -32.24 12.22 -46.75
C LYS A 234 -31.79 11.12 -45.76
N GLU A 235 -31.32 9.97 -46.27
CA GLU A 235 -30.68 8.96 -45.45
C GLU A 235 -29.54 9.59 -44.62
N ARG A 236 -29.61 9.39 -43.34
CA ARG A 236 -28.66 10.00 -42.44
C ARG A 236 -27.66 8.99 -41.94
N ASN A 237 -26.38 9.27 -42.19
CA ASN A 237 -25.28 8.54 -41.57
C ASN A 237 -25.16 9.01 -40.09
N TYR A 238 -25.62 8.18 -39.17
CA TYR A 238 -25.38 8.37 -37.74
C TYR A 238 -24.00 7.80 -37.36
N ALA A 239 -23.19 8.55 -36.68
CA ALA A 239 -21.91 8.13 -36.18
C ALA A 239 -21.97 7.82 -34.67
N ASN A 240 -21.12 6.92 -34.23
CA ASN A 240 -20.96 6.70 -32.78
C ASN A 240 -20.23 7.88 -32.14
N ILE A 241 -20.49 8.09 -30.84
CA ILE A 241 -19.78 9.11 -30.07
C ILE A 241 -18.24 8.96 -30.22
N ARG A 242 -17.57 10.06 -30.48
CA ARG A 242 -16.11 10.07 -30.64
C ARG A 242 -15.40 9.81 -29.32
N PRO A 243 -14.25 9.08 -29.30
CA PRO A 243 -13.51 8.79 -28.07
C PRO A 243 -13.19 10.06 -27.26
N LEU A 244 -12.71 11.11 -27.92
CA LEU A 244 -12.39 12.38 -27.25
C LEU A 244 -13.64 13.05 -26.63
N SER A 245 -14.79 12.99 -27.31
CA SER A 245 -16.06 13.49 -26.77
C SER A 245 -16.52 12.67 -25.58
N LYS A 246 -16.29 11.37 -25.58
CA LYS A 246 -16.57 10.45 -24.49
C LYS A 246 -15.73 10.80 -23.25
N MET A 247 -14.41 11.00 -23.41
CA MET A 247 -13.53 11.45 -22.36
C MET A 247 -13.95 12.80 -21.77
N LEU A 248 -14.27 13.76 -22.64
CA LEU A 248 -14.72 15.10 -22.23
C LEU A 248 -16.01 15.04 -21.40
N LEU A 249 -16.99 14.22 -21.82
CA LEU A 249 -18.23 14.03 -21.09
C LEU A 249 -18.01 13.35 -19.74
N GLY A 250 -17.17 12.29 -19.69
CA GLY A 250 -16.83 11.62 -18.44
C GLY A 250 -16.13 12.57 -17.46
N PHE A 251 -15.13 13.33 -17.93
CA PHE A 251 -14.46 14.33 -17.11
C PHE A 251 -15.44 15.41 -16.61
N ARG A 252 -16.28 15.98 -17.49
CA ARG A 252 -17.31 16.94 -17.11
C ARG A 252 -18.26 16.39 -16.05
N ASN A 253 -18.64 15.11 -16.17
CA ASN A 253 -19.54 14.47 -15.24
C ASN A 253 -18.93 14.31 -13.85
N ALA A 254 -17.64 14.03 -13.75
CA ALA A 254 -16.95 13.89 -12.48
C ALA A 254 -17.09 15.17 -11.63
N PHE A 255 -16.96 16.35 -12.26
CA PHE A 255 -17.00 17.65 -11.54
C PHE A 255 -18.37 18.33 -11.49
N ASN A 256 -19.34 17.84 -12.23
CA ASN A 256 -20.63 18.55 -12.41
C ASN A 256 -21.47 18.64 -11.12
N ILE A 257 -21.24 17.71 -10.17
CA ILE A 257 -21.86 17.70 -8.84
C ILE A 257 -20.73 17.64 -7.79
N PRO A 258 -20.23 18.81 -7.33
CA PRO A 258 -19.07 18.87 -6.45
C PRO A 258 -19.16 18.00 -5.19
N VAL A 259 -20.31 17.98 -4.52
CA VAL A 259 -20.52 17.17 -3.31
C VAL A 259 -20.25 15.69 -3.58
N LYS A 260 -20.72 15.17 -4.70
CA LYS A 260 -20.51 13.76 -5.06
C LYS A 260 -19.04 13.48 -5.44
N PHE A 261 -18.42 14.42 -6.12
CA PHE A 261 -16.98 14.35 -6.41
C PHE A 261 -16.18 14.21 -5.11
N PHE A 262 -16.40 15.09 -4.15
CA PHE A 262 -15.71 15.05 -2.86
C PHE A 262 -16.00 13.78 -2.07
N LEU A 263 -17.24 13.30 -2.05
CA LEU A 263 -17.59 12.06 -1.35
C LEU A 263 -16.89 10.83 -1.96
N ILE A 264 -16.90 10.70 -3.29
CA ILE A 264 -16.22 9.58 -3.97
C ILE A 264 -14.71 9.71 -3.83
N SER A 265 -14.17 10.92 -3.94
CA SER A 265 -12.74 11.20 -3.74
C SER A 265 -12.29 10.83 -2.32
N PHE A 266 -13.08 11.14 -1.31
CA PHE A 266 -12.81 10.76 0.07
C PHE A 266 -12.74 9.23 0.24
N VAL A 267 -13.66 8.49 -0.39
CA VAL A 267 -13.63 7.01 -0.37
C VAL A 267 -12.35 6.49 -1.01
N TYR A 268 -11.93 7.04 -2.16
CA TYR A 268 -10.69 6.63 -2.80
C TYR A 268 -9.45 7.00 -2.00
N LEU A 269 -9.41 8.18 -1.37
CA LEU A 269 -8.34 8.56 -0.46
C LEU A 269 -8.25 7.60 0.72
N PHE A 270 -9.40 7.25 1.33
CA PHE A 270 -9.45 6.27 2.41
C PHE A 270 -8.85 4.92 1.99
N ILE A 271 -9.19 4.42 0.79
CA ILE A 271 -8.62 3.17 0.26
C ILE A 271 -7.10 3.25 0.17
N VAL A 272 -6.59 4.34 -0.43
CA VAL A 272 -5.15 4.49 -0.67
C VAL A 272 -4.38 4.63 0.65
N PHE A 273 -4.90 5.41 1.61
CA PHE A 273 -4.31 5.51 2.93
C PHE A 273 -4.34 4.17 3.68
N ALA A 274 -5.46 3.43 3.61
CA ALA A 274 -5.54 2.11 4.24
C ALA A 274 -4.52 1.12 3.64
N LEU A 275 -4.33 1.14 2.32
CA LEU A 275 -3.31 0.34 1.63
C LEU A 275 -1.89 0.77 2.03
N PHE A 276 -1.65 2.07 2.13
CA PHE A 276 -0.36 2.63 2.56
C PHE A 276 -0.02 2.18 3.98
N PHE A 277 -0.90 2.39 4.94
CA PHE A 277 -0.66 1.99 6.33
C PHE A 277 -0.51 0.47 6.48
N ALA A 278 -1.34 -0.32 5.79
CA ALA A 278 -1.24 -1.77 5.82
C ALA A 278 0.10 -2.27 5.27
N TYR A 279 0.59 -1.68 4.18
CA TYR A 279 1.87 -2.06 3.60
C TYR A 279 3.04 -1.56 4.44
N ALA A 280 3.01 -0.31 4.91
CA ALA A 280 4.08 0.27 5.72
C ALA A 280 4.27 -0.52 7.02
N ALA A 281 3.19 -0.84 7.74
CA ALA A 281 3.23 -1.70 8.93
C ALA A 281 3.74 -3.13 8.62
N PHE A 282 3.47 -3.63 7.41
CA PHE A 282 4.03 -4.90 6.95
C PHE A 282 5.54 -4.80 6.74
N ALA A 283 6.01 -3.73 6.08
CA ALA A 283 7.42 -3.52 5.76
C ALA A 283 8.25 -3.24 7.02
N GLU A 284 7.77 -2.38 7.93
CA GLU A 284 8.35 -2.12 9.24
C GLU A 284 8.55 -3.42 10.04
N GLY A 285 7.50 -4.22 10.19
CA GLY A 285 7.61 -5.51 10.89
C GLY A 285 8.45 -6.57 10.15
N SER A 286 8.86 -6.32 8.91
CA SER A 286 9.81 -7.17 8.18
C SER A 286 11.25 -6.75 8.45
N ASP A 287 11.53 -5.45 8.58
CA ASP A 287 12.83 -4.91 8.97
C ASP A 287 13.13 -5.23 10.45
N ASP A 288 12.19 -5.00 11.35
CA ASP A 288 12.31 -5.40 12.77
C ASP A 288 12.53 -6.91 12.94
N SER A 289 12.00 -7.75 12.07
CA SER A 289 12.23 -9.20 12.12
C SER A 289 13.61 -9.61 11.60
N SER A 290 14.28 -8.77 10.81
CA SER A 290 15.68 -8.96 10.41
C SER A 290 16.65 -8.48 11.50
N ASP A 291 16.26 -7.48 12.28
CA ASP A 291 17.03 -6.95 13.41
C ASP A 291 16.62 -7.57 14.76
N SER A 292 15.45 -8.18 14.89
CA SER A 292 15.08 -8.88 16.11
C SER A 292 15.97 -10.11 16.27
N ASN A 293 16.96 -9.97 17.11
CA ASN A 293 17.88 -10.98 17.59
C ASN A 293 17.17 -12.22 18.15
N LEU A 294 16.65 -13.07 17.29
CA LEU A 294 16.27 -14.44 17.66
C LEU A 294 17.51 -15.31 17.90
N ASN A 295 18.70 -14.73 17.73
CA ASN A 295 19.97 -15.36 18.00
C ASN A 295 20.66 -14.67 19.18
N ASN A 296 20.28 -15.06 20.39
CA ASN A 296 20.90 -14.58 21.65
C ASN A 296 22.39 -14.98 21.81
N TYR A 297 22.99 -15.68 20.82
CA TYR A 297 24.38 -16.13 20.88
C TYR A 297 25.37 -15.15 20.23
N PHE A 298 24.91 -14.27 19.34
CA PHE A 298 25.76 -13.31 18.65
C PHE A 298 25.18 -11.91 18.81
N SER A 299 25.96 -11.02 19.39
CA SER A 299 25.58 -9.62 19.58
C SER A 299 25.71 -8.78 18.28
N SER A 300 26.40 -9.31 17.27
CA SER A 300 26.62 -8.66 15.97
C SER A 300 26.25 -9.61 14.84
N LEU A 301 25.14 -9.29 14.16
CA LEU A 301 24.69 -9.95 12.91
C LEU A 301 25.31 -9.25 11.70
N ASP A 302 26.62 -9.28 11.59
CA ASP A 302 27.29 -8.76 10.41
C ASP A 302 27.23 -9.82 9.30
N ASN A 303 26.52 -9.53 8.20
CA ASN A 303 26.43 -10.38 7.02
C ASN A 303 27.79 -10.64 6.35
N LYS A 304 28.80 -9.86 6.70
CA LYS A 304 30.18 -10.05 6.23
C LYS A 304 31.03 -10.93 7.13
N ARG A 305 30.51 -11.33 8.28
CA ARG A 305 31.26 -12.11 9.29
C ARG A 305 31.13 -13.61 9.07
N ILE A 306 32.26 -14.30 9.01
CA ILE A 306 32.36 -15.75 8.95
C ILE A 306 33.23 -16.23 10.12
N ILE A 307 32.67 -17.05 11.01
CA ILE A 307 33.39 -17.62 12.14
C ILE A 307 34.12 -18.89 11.69
N ILE A 308 35.38 -19.03 12.06
CA ILE A 308 36.22 -20.14 11.67
C ILE A 308 36.90 -20.80 12.87
N LYS A 309 37.08 -22.10 12.79
CA LYS A 309 37.95 -22.90 13.68
C LYS A 309 38.62 -24.04 12.93
N LYS A 310 39.72 -24.54 13.47
CA LYS A 310 40.40 -25.70 12.88
C LYS A 310 39.65 -27.00 13.16
N ASN A 311 39.63 -27.92 12.20
CA ASN A 311 38.95 -29.22 12.35
C ASN A 311 39.59 -30.08 13.43
N ASP A 312 40.92 -30.00 13.61
CA ASP A 312 41.71 -30.71 14.64
C ASP A 312 41.58 -30.08 16.04
N ARG A 313 40.83 -28.97 16.16
CA ARG A 313 40.66 -28.20 17.39
C ARG A 313 41.94 -27.61 17.98
N SER A 314 43.01 -27.48 17.18
CA SER A 314 44.22 -26.78 17.59
C SER A 314 44.07 -25.26 17.49
N ALA A 315 44.90 -24.51 18.18
CA ALA A 315 44.96 -23.05 18.04
C ALA A 315 45.51 -22.64 16.67
N PHE A 316 45.07 -21.49 16.17
CA PHE A 316 45.59 -20.91 14.94
C PHE A 316 47.08 -20.51 15.09
N SER A 317 47.86 -20.86 14.12
CA SER A 317 49.24 -20.40 13.97
C SER A 317 49.30 -19.12 13.11
N LYS A 318 50.46 -18.49 13.10
CA LYS A 318 50.70 -17.33 12.22
C LYS A 318 50.55 -17.70 10.75
N GLU A 319 51.05 -18.88 10.37
CA GLU A 319 50.95 -19.41 9.01
C GLU A 319 49.49 -19.66 8.57
N ASP A 320 48.62 -20.12 9.48
CA ASP A 320 47.21 -20.30 9.20
C ASP A 320 46.54 -18.96 8.80
N TYR A 321 46.81 -17.88 9.55
CA TYR A 321 46.29 -16.55 9.23
C TYR A 321 46.83 -16.00 7.91
N GLU A 322 48.11 -16.20 7.62
CA GLU A 322 48.72 -15.81 6.34
C GLU A 322 48.08 -16.53 5.15
N ASN A 323 47.73 -17.81 5.30
CA ASN A 323 47.07 -18.58 4.25
C ASN A 323 45.58 -18.14 4.08
N ILE A 324 44.88 -17.82 5.15
CA ILE A 324 43.50 -17.30 5.09
C ILE A 324 43.48 -15.96 4.36
N LEU A 325 44.41 -15.03 4.66
CA LEU A 325 44.49 -13.72 4.03
C LEU A 325 44.78 -13.75 2.52
N LYS A 326 45.27 -14.88 1.98
CA LYS A 326 45.46 -15.05 0.52
C LYS A 326 44.16 -15.24 -0.26
N ILE A 327 43.00 -15.42 0.40
CA ILE A 327 41.71 -15.57 -0.25
C ILE A 327 41.18 -14.17 -0.65
N ASP A 328 40.96 -13.94 -1.94
CA ASP A 328 40.67 -12.61 -2.51
C ASP A 328 39.52 -11.86 -1.87
N ASN A 329 38.46 -12.55 -1.45
CA ASN A 329 37.25 -11.93 -0.87
C ASN A 329 37.39 -11.63 0.63
N ILE A 330 38.55 -11.97 1.24
CA ILE A 330 38.79 -11.67 2.65
C ILE A 330 39.32 -10.25 2.79
N ASP A 331 38.73 -9.48 3.66
CA ASP A 331 39.14 -8.12 4.01
C ASP A 331 40.10 -8.12 5.20
N SER A 332 39.62 -8.71 6.30
CA SER A 332 40.40 -8.74 7.56
C SER A 332 40.08 -9.99 8.39
N ILE A 333 40.89 -10.23 9.43
CA ILE A 333 40.69 -11.31 10.38
C ILE A 333 40.70 -10.77 11.80
N VAL A 334 39.62 -11.06 12.53
CA VAL A 334 39.53 -10.81 13.97
C VAL A 334 40.00 -12.09 14.71
N LYS A 335 41.21 -12.07 15.23
CA LYS A 335 41.82 -13.25 15.85
C LYS A 335 41.07 -13.71 17.10
N ASN A 336 40.69 -12.78 17.95
CA ASN A 336 39.88 -13.05 19.16
C ASN A 336 38.44 -12.63 18.92
N ASP A 337 37.69 -13.42 18.17
CA ASP A 337 36.33 -13.06 17.74
C ASP A 337 35.27 -13.13 18.86
N LEU A 338 35.59 -13.80 19.98
CA LEU A 338 34.68 -13.78 21.16
C LEU A 338 34.41 -12.37 21.65
N LEU A 339 35.35 -11.45 21.47
CA LEU A 339 35.17 -10.04 21.83
C LEU A 339 34.08 -9.34 21.00
N LEU A 340 33.85 -9.78 19.78
CA LEU A 340 32.81 -9.18 18.92
C LEU A 340 31.39 -9.38 19.45
N ASP A 341 31.20 -10.42 20.28
CA ASP A 341 29.90 -10.81 20.82
C ASP A 341 29.75 -10.46 22.30
N GLU A 342 30.81 -9.91 22.91
CA GLU A 342 30.77 -9.47 24.28
C GLU A 342 30.43 -7.98 24.39
N PHE A 343 29.60 -7.67 25.37
CA PHE A 343 29.33 -6.30 25.78
C PHE A 343 30.20 -5.96 26.96
N ILE A 344 30.86 -4.83 26.90
CA ILE A 344 31.61 -4.29 28.02
C ILE A 344 30.97 -3.01 28.53
N SER A 345 31.07 -2.79 29.81
CA SER A 345 30.67 -1.54 30.43
C SER A 345 31.89 -0.69 30.82
N LEU A 346 31.80 0.57 30.45
CA LEU A 346 32.76 1.59 30.83
C LEU A 346 32.06 2.59 31.75
N ASN A 347 32.64 2.85 32.88
CA ASN A 347 32.07 3.84 33.80
C ASN A 347 33.10 4.79 34.40
N ASN A 348 32.65 5.94 34.84
CA ASN A 348 33.25 6.79 35.84
C ASN A 348 32.11 7.38 36.70
N ASP A 349 32.43 8.23 37.66
CA ASP A 349 31.47 8.77 38.62
C ASP A 349 30.24 9.44 37.96
N ASN A 350 30.34 9.88 36.71
CA ASN A 350 29.31 10.66 36.01
C ASN A 350 28.76 10.01 34.75
N TYR A 351 29.45 9.01 34.19
CA TYR A 351 29.11 8.43 32.88
C TYR A 351 29.13 6.92 32.93
N TYR A 352 28.13 6.30 32.27
CA TYR A 352 28.03 4.87 32.06
C TYR A 352 27.84 4.59 30.59
N LEU A 353 28.77 3.89 29.98
CA LEU A 353 28.71 3.45 28.56
C LEU A 353 28.72 1.93 28.49
N TYR A 354 27.92 1.40 27.62
CA TYR A 354 27.78 -0.03 27.43
C TYR A 354 27.82 -0.37 25.94
N GLY A 355 28.70 -1.25 25.48
CA GLY A 355 28.82 -1.52 24.06
C GLY A 355 29.69 -2.71 23.70
N ASN A 356 29.68 -3.05 22.40
CA ASN A 356 30.49 -4.08 21.80
C ASN A 356 31.92 -3.59 21.59
N VAL A 357 32.88 -4.48 21.76
CA VAL A 357 34.30 -4.20 21.49
C VAL A 357 34.56 -4.28 19.97
N ARG A 358 35.22 -3.26 19.43
CA ARG A 358 35.64 -3.17 18.04
C ARG A 358 37.12 -2.76 17.96
N HIS A 359 37.73 -2.97 16.81
CA HIS A 359 39.10 -2.54 16.61
C HIS A 359 39.18 -1.09 16.18
N VAL A 360 40.18 -0.34 16.68
CA VAL A 360 40.31 1.08 16.35
C VAL A 360 40.64 1.32 14.87
N ASP A 361 41.26 0.36 14.18
CA ASP A 361 41.52 0.47 12.74
C ASP A 361 40.26 0.43 11.88
N ASP A 362 39.12 0.02 12.45
CA ASP A 362 37.81 0.10 11.79
C ASP A 362 37.31 1.54 11.67
N VAL A 363 37.97 2.49 12.37
CA VAL A 363 37.56 3.90 12.44
C VAL A 363 38.48 4.75 11.57
N THR A 364 37.96 5.30 10.49
CA THR A 364 38.71 6.22 9.62
C THR A 364 38.48 7.70 9.96
N LYS A 365 37.39 8.02 10.65
CA LYS A 365 36.99 9.38 11.01
C LYS A 365 36.12 9.36 12.28
N VAL A 366 36.27 10.39 13.11
CA VAL A 366 35.38 10.68 14.24
C VAL A 366 34.59 11.96 13.97
N ASP A 367 33.40 12.06 14.51
CA ASP A 367 32.55 13.26 14.38
C ASP A 367 32.91 14.33 15.40
N LEU A 368 33.32 13.90 16.61
CA LEU A 368 33.78 14.79 17.67
C LEU A 368 35.11 14.23 18.23
N GLY A 369 36.05 15.13 18.58
CA GLY A 369 37.32 14.77 19.15
C GLY A 369 38.38 14.38 18.14
N SER A 370 39.23 13.39 18.48
CA SER A 370 40.35 12.92 17.65
C SER A 370 40.48 11.39 17.65
N LEU A 371 41.11 10.85 16.63
CA LEU A 371 41.47 9.43 16.57
C LEU A 371 42.48 9.10 17.68
N PRO A 372 42.48 7.88 18.25
CA PRO A 372 43.41 7.41 19.22
C PRO A 372 44.86 7.39 18.68
N THR A 373 45.78 7.79 19.51
CA THR A 373 47.24 7.76 19.24
C THR A 373 47.98 6.83 20.16
N GLN A 374 47.36 6.51 21.34
CA GLN A 374 47.95 5.60 22.34
C GLN A 374 47.08 4.38 22.57
N ASN A 375 47.66 3.30 23.06
CA ASN A 375 46.96 2.03 23.30
C ASN A 375 45.81 2.12 24.31
N ASN A 376 45.81 3.07 25.23
CA ASN A 376 44.77 3.24 26.21
C ASN A 376 43.73 4.32 25.82
N GLU A 377 43.82 4.83 24.58
CA GLU A 377 42.84 5.76 24.00
C GLU A 377 41.79 5.00 23.23
N ILE A 378 40.52 5.45 23.36
CA ILE A 378 39.38 4.78 22.75
C ILE A 378 38.44 5.78 22.06
N VAL A 379 37.69 5.27 21.08
CA VAL A 379 36.57 5.96 20.45
C VAL A 379 35.30 5.21 20.78
N VAL A 380 34.19 5.94 21.00
CA VAL A 380 32.89 5.34 21.31
C VAL A 380 31.85 5.83 20.31
N THR A 381 30.86 4.98 19.99
CA THR A 381 29.66 5.47 19.29
C THR A 381 28.67 6.03 20.29
N MET A 382 27.89 7.01 19.85
CA MET A 382 26.86 7.65 20.67
C MET A 382 25.66 8.01 19.79
N ASN A 383 24.44 7.85 20.32
CA ASN A 383 23.25 8.24 19.60
C ASN A 383 23.17 9.78 19.47
N GLU A 384 22.71 10.27 18.32
CA GLU A 384 22.59 11.72 18.05
C GLU A 384 21.82 12.46 19.15
N ASN A 385 20.79 11.84 19.73
CA ASN A 385 20.01 12.46 20.82
C ASN A 385 20.74 12.56 22.15
N GLU A 386 21.80 11.80 22.37
CA GLU A 386 22.58 11.76 23.62
C GLU A 386 23.83 12.63 23.56
N VAL A 387 24.33 12.91 22.36
CA VAL A 387 25.57 13.67 22.17
C VAL A 387 25.53 15.03 22.86
N ASP A 388 24.43 15.76 22.78
CA ASP A 388 24.32 17.09 23.41
C ASP A 388 24.44 17.06 24.93
N TYR A 389 24.08 15.94 25.57
CA TYR A 389 24.13 15.77 27.02
C TYR A 389 25.43 15.11 27.48
N GLN A 390 26.16 14.39 26.62
CA GLN A 390 27.28 13.57 26.98
C GLN A 390 28.60 13.93 26.25
N LYS A 391 28.63 14.92 25.38
CA LYS A 391 29.84 15.33 24.64
C LYS A 391 31.05 15.68 25.53
N ASP A 392 30.79 16.08 26.77
CA ASP A 392 31.85 16.41 27.78
C ASP A 392 32.64 15.16 28.25
N ILE A 393 32.28 13.96 27.79
CA ILE A 393 33.00 12.71 28.06
C ILE A 393 34.36 12.66 27.36
N ILE A 394 34.55 13.43 26.27
CA ILE A 394 35.84 13.51 25.56
C ILE A 394 36.89 14.06 26.51
N GLY A 395 38.05 13.39 26.58
CA GLY A 395 39.14 13.72 27.49
C GLY A 395 38.95 13.17 28.92
N LYS A 396 37.84 12.42 29.17
CA LYS A 396 37.64 11.79 30.49
C LYS A 396 38.18 10.37 30.47
N LYS A 397 38.68 9.96 31.63
CA LYS A 397 39.05 8.57 31.90
C LYS A 397 37.83 7.82 32.38
N VAL A 398 37.65 6.63 31.81
CA VAL A 398 36.62 5.67 32.16
C VAL A 398 37.28 4.36 32.58
N SER A 399 36.66 3.61 33.46
CA SER A 399 37.16 2.29 33.87
C SER A 399 36.30 1.17 33.33
N LEU A 400 36.92 0.06 32.96
CA LEU A 400 36.29 -1.21 32.67
C LEU A 400 35.96 -1.89 34.01
N ASP A 401 34.67 -1.93 34.38
CA ASP A 401 34.30 -2.37 35.72
C ASP A 401 33.99 -3.88 35.81
N ASP A 402 33.18 -4.41 34.93
CA ASP A 402 32.58 -5.76 35.14
C ASP A 402 33.53 -6.93 34.87
N LEU A 403 34.50 -6.78 33.95
CA LEU A 403 35.39 -7.85 33.56
C LEU A 403 36.65 -7.97 34.44
N PHE A 404 37.03 -6.88 35.15
CA PHE A 404 38.27 -6.81 35.88
C PHE A 404 38.12 -6.70 37.41
N ASN A 405 36.90 -6.40 37.90
CA ASN A 405 36.65 -6.16 39.34
C ASN A 405 36.82 -7.38 40.25
N TYR A 406 36.73 -8.60 39.69
CA TYR A 406 36.85 -9.82 40.49
C TYR A 406 38.28 -10.32 40.71
N THR A 407 39.27 -9.77 39.99
CA THR A 407 40.64 -10.33 40.02
C THR A 407 41.76 -9.36 40.30
N THR A 408 41.57 -8.07 40.15
CA THR A 408 42.61 -7.07 40.47
C THR A 408 41.97 -5.77 40.90
N ASN A 409 42.37 -5.24 42.06
CA ASN A 409 42.00 -3.87 42.49
C ASN A 409 42.64 -2.80 41.58
N LYS A 410 43.06 -3.12 40.39
CA LYS A 410 43.63 -2.19 39.43
C LYS A 410 42.51 -1.83 38.47
N LYS A 411 41.99 -0.60 38.59
CA LYS A 411 41.07 -0.02 37.58
C LYS A 411 41.81 -0.02 36.23
N TYR A 412 41.20 -0.63 35.24
CA TYR A 412 41.71 -0.58 33.86
C TYR A 412 41.16 0.73 33.23
N GLU A 413 41.97 1.78 33.29
CA GLU A 413 41.58 3.10 32.83
C GLU A 413 41.81 3.31 31.35
N LEU A 414 40.80 3.72 30.64
CA LEU A 414 40.81 4.08 29.23
C LEU A 414 40.46 5.57 29.09
N LEU A 415 41.05 6.25 28.10
CA LEU A 415 40.81 7.66 27.81
C LEU A 415 39.92 7.77 26.56
N ILE A 416 38.76 8.42 26.67
CA ILE A 416 37.89 8.65 25.50
C ILE A 416 38.44 9.85 24.72
N THR A 417 38.87 9.64 23.48
CA THR A 417 39.42 10.68 22.61
C THR A 417 38.47 11.12 21.52
N GLY A 418 37.51 10.29 21.14
CA GLY A 418 36.59 10.62 20.05
C GLY A 418 35.22 9.96 20.19
N ILE A 419 34.24 10.57 19.52
CA ILE A 419 32.86 10.08 19.41
C ILE A 419 32.48 9.97 17.94
N ILE A 420 31.82 8.87 17.57
CA ILE A 420 31.15 8.66 16.31
C ILE A 420 29.64 8.74 16.57
N ILE A 421 28.95 9.61 15.84
CA ILE A 421 27.50 9.80 15.98
C ILE A 421 26.78 8.75 15.15
N THR A 422 25.79 8.10 15.74
CA THR A 422 24.99 7.06 15.09
C THR A 422 23.49 7.28 15.34
N ASP A 423 22.67 6.88 14.39
CA ASP A 423 21.20 6.90 14.52
C ASP A 423 20.68 5.69 15.33
N GLY A 424 21.53 4.69 15.52
CA GLY A 424 21.20 3.42 16.18
C GLY A 424 21.43 3.44 17.68
N TRP A 425 20.82 2.49 18.39
CA TRP A 425 21.02 2.23 19.81
C TRP A 425 22.16 1.23 20.10
N ALA A 426 22.84 0.73 19.05
CA ALA A 426 23.97 -0.18 19.20
C ALA A 426 25.25 0.61 19.44
N TYR A 427 25.75 0.58 20.64
CA TYR A 427 27.02 1.22 20.97
C TYR A 427 28.20 0.32 20.64
N ASN A 428 29.24 0.91 20.08
CA ASN A 428 30.54 0.25 19.87
C ASN A 428 31.64 1.01 20.62
N ILE A 429 32.59 0.28 21.15
CA ILE A 429 33.76 0.80 21.86
C ILE A 429 34.99 0.35 21.08
N TYR A 430 35.66 1.26 20.40
CA TYR A 430 36.82 0.99 19.55
C TYR A 430 38.09 1.11 20.38
N VAL A 431 38.82 0.01 20.43
CA VAL A 431 40.02 -0.15 21.27
C VAL A 431 41.23 -0.68 20.46
N SER A 432 42.43 -0.47 20.96
CA SER A 432 43.65 -0.96 20.36
C SER A 432 43.80 -2.48 20.50
N ASP A 433 44.72 -3.11 19.68
CA ASP A 433 45.10 -4.50 19.80
C ASP A 433 45.45 -4.91 21.23
N LYS A 434 46.20 -4.06 21.92
CA LYS A 434 46.66 -4.32 23.30
C LYS A 434 45.47 -4.44 24.25
N VAL A 435 44.50 -3.55 24.15
CA VAL A 435 43.28 -3.57 24.99
C VAL A 435 42.40 -4.75 24.64
N GLN A 436 42.26 -5.08 23.35
CA GLN A 436 41.53 -6.28 22.92
C GLN A 436 42.16 -7.55 23.49
N GLU A 437 43.49 -7.67 23.43
CA GLU A 437 44.19 -8.81 23.99
C GLU A 437 43.98 -8.95 25.50
N ASP A 438 44.08 -7.85 26.24
CA ASP A 438 43.88 -7.82 27.68
C ASP A 438 42.48 -8.22 28.09
N ILE A 439 41.45 -7.68 27.40
CA ILE A 439 40.02 -8.03 27.62
C ILE A 439 39.79 -9.50 27.27
N GLY A 440 40.24 -9.96 26.11
CA GLY A 440 40.06 -11.34 25.63
C GLY A 440 40.72 -12.37 26.54
N ASN A 441 41.89 -12.07 27.06
CA ASN A 441 42.59 -12.93 28.03
C ASN A 441 41.76 -13.05 29.33
N ASN A 442 41.14 -11.99 29.76
CA ASN A 442 40.32 -12.02 30.95
C ASN A 442 39.01 -12.80 30.75
N ILE A 443 38.34 -12.64 29.61
CA ILE A 443 37.18 -13.44 29.24
C ILE A 443 37.51 -14.94 29.20
N ASN A 444 38.62 -15.30 28.56
CA ASN A 444 39.07 -16.69 28.51
C ASN A 444 39.34 -17.29 29.90
N LYS A 445 39.90 -16.48 30.81
CA LYS A 445 40.09 -16.86 32.21
C LYS A 445 38.79 -17.13 32.94
N ILE A 446 37.84 -16.21 32.81
CA ILE A 446 36.50 -16.31 33.48
C ILE A 446 35.76 -17.55 32.99
N ASN A 447 35.80 -17.85 31.71
CA ASN A 447 35.13 -18.99 31.09
C ASN A 447 35.85 -20.33 31.28
N THR A 448 36.99 -20.33 31.95
CA THR A 448 37.73 -21.56 32.21
C THR A 448 37.40 -22.11 33.58
N SER A 449 36.78 -23.27 33.63
CA SER A 449 36.51 -23.97 34.90
C SER A 449 37.79 -24.60 35.44
N LEU A 450 38.00 -24.43 36.72
CA LEU A 450 39.15 -24.92 37.46
C LEU A 450 38.74 -26.03 38.41
N LYS A 451 39.52 -27.15 38.38
CA LYS A 451 39.37 -28.22 39.35
C LYS A 451 40.77 -28.56 39.94
N TYR A 452 40.85 -28.59 41.25
CA TYR A 452 42.07 -28.90 41.96
C TYR A 452 42.03 -30.30 42.54
N LYS A 453 43.15 -31.01 42.49
CA LYS A 453 43.33 -32.30 43.11
C LYS A 453 44.55 -32.28 44.00
N PHE A 454 44.31 -32.60 45.24
CA PHE A 454 45.38 -32.85 46.21
C PHE A 454 45.59 -34.34 46.41
N TYR A 455 46.81 -34.70 46.60
CA TYR A 455 47.16 -35.99 47.20
C TYR A 455 47.33 -35.77 48.70
N ASP A 456 46.54 -36.42 49.52
CA ASP A 456 46.70 -36.37 50.96
C ASP A 456 47.96 -37.11 51.42
N ILE A 457 48.21 -37.09 52.73
CA ILE A 457 49.40 -37.69 53.32
C ILE A 457 49.40 -39.23 53.19
N GLU A 458 48.23 -39.86 53.06
CA GLU A 458 47.99 -41.30 52.93
C GLU A 458 47.92 -41.75 51.47
N GLY A 459 48.08 -40.87 50.51
CA GLY A 459 48.05 -41.18 49.08
C GLY A 459 46.67 -41.24 48.47
N THR A 460 45.58 -40.90 49.19
CA THR A 460 44.25 -40.76 48.67
C THR A 460 44.11 -39.44 47.97
N SER A 461 43.29 -39.39 46.85
CA SER A 461 43.12 -38.22 46.05
C SER A 461 41.69 -37.66 46.23
N ASN A 462 41.56 -36.45 46.81
CA ASN A 462 40.31 -35.75 46.90
C ASN A 462 40.21 -34.68 45.79
N LEU A 463 39.11 -34.66 45.05
CA LEU A 463 38.84 -33.68 44.05
C LEU A 463 37.98 -32.56 44.66
N TYR A 464 38.52 -31.35 44.74
CA TYR A 464 37.82 -30.18 45.25
C TYR A 464 37.47 -29.27 44.10
N ASN A 465 36.20 -28.88 44.02
CA ASN A 465 35.81 -27.72 43.21
C ASN A 465 36.11 -26.50 44.06
N VAL A 466 37.16 -25.78 43.68
CA VAL A 466 37.52 -24.56 44.41
C VAL A 466 36.96 -23.36 43.69
N THR A 467 36.28 -22.52 44.42
CA THR A 467 35.82 -21.18 43.99
C THR A 467 36.91 -20.13 44.17
N GLY A 468 38.16 -20.53 44.43
CA GLY A 468 39.32 -19.63 44.61
C GLY A 468 40.00 -19.29 43.27
N GLU A 469 40.56 -18.09 43.18
CA GLU A 469 41.29 -17.62 42.02
C GLU A 469 42.72 -18.17 41.98
N ILE A 470 43.22 -18.46 40.73
CA ILE A 470 44.65 -18.62 40.49
C ILE A 470 45.20 -17.28 39.98
N ILE A 471 46.33 -16.87 40.53
CA ILE A 471 46.98 -15.59 40.22
C ILE A 471 48.44 -15.85 39.84
N GLY A 472 48.88 -15.16 38.80
CA GLY A 472 50.28 -15.17 38.41
C GLY A 472 51.12 -14.29 39.38
N SER A 473 52.31 -14.75 39.71
CA SER A 473 53.24 -13.96 40.50
C SER A 473 54.67 -14.24 40.06
N SER A 474 55.40 -13.18 39.80
CA SER A 474 56.87 -13.27 39.49
C SER A 474 57.68 -13.78 40.65
N ARG A 475 57.16 -13.75 41.89
CA ARG A 475 57.85 -14.24 43.09
C ARG A 475 57.76 -15.76 43.27
N VAL A 476 56.87 -16.40 42.58
CA VAL A 476 56.70 -17.86 42.59
C VAL A 476 57.57 -18.48 41.52
N SER A 477 58.35 -19.49 41.84
CA SER A 477 59.18 -20.22 40.86
C SER A 477 58.32 -21.07 39.96
N SER A 478 58.70 -21.24 38.68
CA SER A 478 58.00 -22.12 37.72
C SER A 478 57.87 -23.55 38.26
N GLY A 479 56.68 -24.13 38.06
CA GLY A 479 56.35 -25.48 38.58
C GLY A 479 56.00 -25.52 40.05
N LYS A 480 56.02 -24.38 40.75
CA LYS A 480 55.70 -24.27 42.18
C LYS A 480 54.37 -23.52 42.35
N VAL A 481 53.71 -23.78 43.49
CA VAL A 481 52.47 -23.13 43.88
C VAL A 481 52.52 -22.66 45.34
N ILE A 482 51.89 -21.54 45.62
CA ILE A 482 51.67 -21.03 47.00
C ILE A 482 50.16 -21.01 47.25
N ILE A 483 49.74 -21.60 48.35
CA ILE A 483 48.33 -21.81 48.73
C ILE A 483 48.06 -21.21 50.11
N PRO A 484 46.76 -20.92 50.45
CA PRO A 484 46.37 -20.48 51.78
C PRO A 484 46.70 -21.50 52.86
N ASP A 485 47.18 -21.05 54.05
CA ASP A 485 47.45 -21.89 55.18
C ASP A 485 46.16 -22.36 55.91
N ASP A 486 45.06 -21.65 55.73
CA ASP A 486 43.74 -21.93 56.31
C ASP A 486 43.00 -23.09 55.65
N TRP A 487 43.51 -23.65 54.56
CA TRP A 487 43.00 -24.89 53.97
C TRP A 487 43.34 -26.09 54.85
N SER A 488 43.08 -25.96 56.16
CA SER A 488 43.46 -26.95 57.19
C SER A 488 42.74 -28.29 57.08
N TYR A 489 41.61 -28.37 56.40
CA TYR A 489 40.90 -29.60 56.08
C TYR A 489 41.54 -30.41 54.96
N VAL A 490 42.33 -29.76 54.09
CA VAL A 490 43.07 -30.43 52.99
C VAL A 490 44.54 -30.56 53.35
N CYS A 491 45.05 -29.55 54.07
CA CYS A 491 46.46 -29.39 54.33
C CYS A 491 46.76 -28.88 55.76
N PRO A 492 46.68 -29.73 56.79
CA PRO A 492 46.88 -29.32 58.16
C PRO A 492 48.31 -28.80 58.39
N LYS A 493 48.43 -27.55 58.89
CA LYS A 493 49.68 -26.95 59.46
C LYS A 493 50.93 -27.14 58.58
N SER A 494 50.95 -26.61 57.36
CA SER A 494 52.12 -26.61 56.45
C SER A 494 52.60 -27.98 56.01
N LYS A 495 51.92 -29.08 56.28
CA LYS A 495 52.29 -30.44 55.88
C LYS A 495 52.18 -30.68 54.34
N CYS A 496 51.63 -29.71 53.60
CA CYS A 496 51.56 -29.81 52.14
C CYS A 496 52.81 -29.35 51.43
N LYS A 497 53.73 -28.72 52.08
CA LYS A 497 54.96 -28.31 51.45
C LYS A 497 55.68 -29.51 50.82
N GLY A 498 56.06 -29.41 49.54
CA GLY A 498 56.65 -30.50 48.77
C GLY A 498 55.63 -31.50 48.17
N LYS A 499 54.35 -31.37 48.48
CA LYS A 499 53.30 -32.24 47.91
C LYS A 499 52.88 -31.75 46.54
N ALA A 500 52.32 -32.68 45.69
CA ALA A 500 51.84 -32.40 44.36
C ALA A 500 50.42 -31.77 44.46
N PHE A 501 50.29 -30.65 43.78
CA PHE A 501 49.03 -29.94 43.58
C PHE A 501 48.69 -29.93 42.10
N LYS A 502 47.62 -30.63 41.71
CA LYS A 502 47.23 -30.80 40.34
C LYS A 502 46.10 -29.86 39.99
N VAL A 503 46.30 -29.04 38.98
CA VAL A 503 45.29 -28.13 38.43
C VAL A 503 44.75 -28.71 37.12
N ASN A 504 43.44 -28.83 37.03
CA ASN A 504 42.76 -29.18 35.79
C ASN A 504 42.03 -27.93 35.30
N THR A 505 42.30 -27.51 34.08
CA THR A 505 41.65 -26.41 33.41
C THR A 505 40.80 -26.92 32.27
N LYS A 506 39.57 -26.54 32.20
CA LYS A 506 38.64 -26.93 31.14
C LYS A 506 37.83 -25.75 30.66
N ASN A 507 37.86 -25.49 29.37
CA ASN A 507 36.89 -24.63 28.69
C ASN A 507 36.32 -25.34 27.47
N ILE A 508 35.54 -24.63 26.61
CA ILE A 508 34.93 -25.21 25.42
C ILE A 508 35.98 -25.70 24.38
N PHE A 509 37.19 -25.18 24.41
CA PHE A 509 38.25 -25.48 23.42
C PHE A 509 39.28 -26.48 23.92
N PHE A 510 39.62 -26.49 25.21
CA PHE A 510 40.66 -27.33 25.75
C PHE A 510 40.31 -27.91 27.14
N ASN A 511 40.98 -29.01 27.47
CA ASN A 511 40.91 -29.67 28.77
C ASN A 511 42.32 -30.16 29.13
N GLU A 512 42.95 -29.50 30.11
CA GLU A 512 44.35 -29.78 30.47
C GLU A 512 44.52 -30.01 31.93
N SER A 513 45.66 -30.64 32.23
CA SER A 513 46.02 -30.97 33.60
C SER A 513 47.50 -30.68 33.82
N LYS A 514 47.83 -29.87 34.83
CA LYS A 514 49.21 -29.53 35.17
C LYS A 514 49.43 -29.73 36.66
N SER A 515 50.57 -30.36 37.02
CA SER A 515 50.96 -30.56 38.38
C SER A 515 51.99 -29.51 38.82
N PHE A 516 51.80 -29.00 40.00
CA PHE A 516 52.69 -28.07 40.69
C PHE A 516 53.12 -28.66 42.02
N GLU A 517 54.27 -28.27 42.51
CA GLU A 517 54.69 -28.60 43.86
C GLU A 517 54.38 -27.44 44.80
N VAL A 518 53.75 -27.71 45.94
CA VAL A 518 53.49 -26.69 46.95
C VAL A 518 54.81 -26.23 47.57
N SER A 519 55.22 -25.03 47.25
CA SER A 519 56.46 -24.44 47.75
C SER A 519 56.30 -23.88 49.16
N ASN A 520 55.22 -23.19 49.40
CA ASN A 520 54.87 -22.59 50.68
C ASN A 520 53.37 -22.43 50.87
N THR A 521 52.96 -22.23 52.12
CA THR A 521 51.63 -21.77 52.46
C THR A 521 51.73 -20.32 52.98
N TYR A 522 50.68 -19.53 52.81
CA TYR A 522 50.67 -18.17 53.28
C TYR A 522 49.60 -17.92 54.36
N THR A 523 50.00 -17.03 55.26
CA THR A 523 49.12 -16.40 56.25
C THR A 523 49.15 -14.88 56.05
N LYS A 524 48.26 -14.10 56.68
CA LYS A 524 48.29 -12.64 56.56
C LYS A 524 49.70 -12.02 56.82
N LYS A 525 50.48 -12.63 57.69
CA LYS A 525 51.82 -12.12 58.09
C LYS A 525 52.89 -12.26 57.00
N ASN A 526 52.89 -13.35 56.21
CA ASN A 526 53.93 -13.61 55.22
C ASN A 526 53.41 -13.46 53.76
N PHE A 527 52.18 -13.06 53.59
CA PHE A 527 51.52 -13.01 52.30
C PHE A 527 52.26 -12.13 51.28
N SER A 528 52.44 -10.85 51.61
CA SER A 528 53.06 -9.89 50.69
C SER A 528 54.50 -10.25 50.35
N SER A 529 55.25 -10.81 51.29
CA SER A 529 56.65 -11.26 51.03
C SER A 529 56.73 -12.46 50.08
N LEU A 530 55.78 -13.37 50.12
CA LEU A 530 55.73 -14.58 49.32
C LEU A 530 55.13 -14.33 47.94
N THR A 531 54.05 -13.51 47.89
CA THR A 531 53.24 -13.38 46.68
C THR A 531 53.48 -12.05 45.93
N GLY A 532 53.93 -11.02 46.62
CA GLY A 532 54.12 -9.68 46.09
C GLY A 532 52.83 -8.82 46.08
N TYR A 533 51.71 -9.34 46.58
CA TYR A 533 50.42 -8.71 46.59
C TYR A 533 49.98 -8.25 47.97
N ASN A 534 48.87 -7.53 48.09
CA ASN A 534 48.24 -7.14 49.35
C ASN A 534 47.22 -8.23 49.77
N PHE A 535 47.23 -8.63 51.05
CA PHE A 535 46.40 -9.71 51.56
C PHE A 535 44.90 -9.43 51.46
N ASP A 536 44.48 -8.22 51.75
CA ASP A 536 43.06 -7.86 51.84
C ASP A 536 42.34 -8.01 50.48
N ASN A 537 43.08 -7.96 49.38
CA ASN A 537 42.56 -8.07 48.03
C ASN A 537 42.54 -9.50 47.47
N TYR A 538 43.30 -10.43 48.02
CA TYR A 538 43.56 -11.75 47.47
C TYR A 538 43.48 -12.88 48.49
N ASN A 539 42.69 -12.68 49.52
CA ASN A 539 42.49 -13.72 50.53
C ASN A 539 41.83 -14.97 49.92
N GLY A 540 42.47 -16.14 50.11
CA GLY A 540 42.01 -17.40 49.52
C GLY A 540 42.52 -17.72 48.13
N ALA A 541 43.27 -16.81 47.45
CA ALA A 541 43.83 -17.04 46.13
C ALA A 541 45.03 -18.01 46.12
N ILE A 542 45.24 -18.71 45.01
CA ILE A 542 46.37 -19.58 44.72
C ILE A 542 47.35 -18.82 43.86
N PHE A 543 48.64 -18.89 44.18
CA PHE A 543 49.66 -18.19 43.42
C PHE A 543 50.58 -19.18 42.72
N ILE A 544 50.79 -18.99 41.39
CA ILE A 544 51.72 -19.73 40.55
C ILE A 544 52.63 -18.76 39.80
N ASN A 545 53.66 -19.27 39.16
CA ASN A 545 54.53 -18.39 38.37
C ASN A 545 53.75 -17.79 37.18
N ASP A 546 54.10 -16.54 36.81
CA ASP A 546 53.45 -15.80 35.70
C ASP A 546 53.51 -16.58 34.39
N LYS A 547 54.62 -17.27 34.13
CA LYS A 547 54.79 -18.13 32.94
C LYS A 547 53.84 -19.32 32.95
N ASP A 548 53.67 -19.94 34.10
CA ASP A 548 52.76 -21.07 34.28
C ASP A 548 51.31 -20.62 34.23
N TYR A 549 51.03 -19.45 34.75
CA TYR A 549 49.73 -18.82 34.66
C TYR A 549 49.32 -18.59 33.18
N ASN A 550 50.19 -17.92 32.41
CA ASN A 550 49.96 -17.69 31.00
C ASN A 550 49.78 -19.01 30.20
N ASN A 551 50.57 -20.02 30.53
CA ASN A 551 50.43 -21.34 29.90
C ASN A 551 49.13 -22.07 30.24
N LEU A 552 48.44 -21.74 31.36
CA LEU A 552 47.16 -22.34 31.71
C LEU A 552 46.00 -21.68 31.01
N PHE A 553 46.05 -20.37 30.77
CA PHE A 553 44.92 -19.57 30.29
C PHE A 553 45.11 -18.98 28.91
N ASN A 554 46.37 -18.67 28.49
CA ASN A 554 46.67 -18.06 27.18
C ASN A 554 47.25 -19.08 26.22
N LYS A 555 46.38 -19.83 25.55
CA LYS A 555 46.80 -20.91 24.63
C LYS A 555 46.69 -20.55 23.17
N GLY A 556 46.52 -19.28 22.87
CA GLY A 556 46.27 -18.81 21.52
C GLY A 556 44.78 -18.76 21.16
N TYR A 557 44.49 -18.53 19.90
CA TYR A 557 43.16 -18.36 19.38
C TYR A 557 42.68 -19.68 18.75
N TYR A 558 41.60 -20.26 19.28
CA TYR A 558 41.00 -21.50 18.78
C TYR A 558 39.83 -21.23 17.84
N GLN A 559 39.29 -20.03 17.91
CA GLN A 559 38.23 -19.51 17.07
C GLN A 559 38.60 -18.10 16.65
N SER A 560 38.29 -17.74 15.40
CA SER A 560 38.52 -16.41 14.83
C SER A 560 37.38 -16.07 13.88
N SER A 561 37.21 -14.81 13.57
CA SER A 561 36.28 -14.35 12.54
C SER A 561 37.00 -13.77 11.33
N VAL A 562 36.52 -14.10 10.16
CA VAL A 562 36.94 -13.53 8.88
C VAL A 562 35.87 -12.54 8.43
N ILE A 563 36.30 -11.35 8.06
CA ILE A 563 35.41 -10.32 7.46
C ILE A 563 35.61 -10.34 5.96
N ILE A 564 34.54 -10.43 5.19
CA ILE A 564 34.54 -10.49 3.72
C ILE A 564 34.25 -9.14 3.07
N LYS A 565 34.86 -8.92 1.90
CA LYS A 565 34.65 -7.68 1.12
C LYS A 565 33.26 -7.63 0.49
N ASN A 566 32.81 -8.76 -0.10
CA ASN A 566 31.56 -8.82 -0.86
C ASN A 566 30.74 -10.07 -0.49
N GLU A 567 29.52 -9.83 -0.03
CA GLU A 567 28.57 -10.88 0.38
C GLU A 567 28.15 -11.80 -0.78
N LYS A 568 28.12 -11.30 -2.03
CA LYS A 568 27.75 -12.13 -3.20
C LYS A 568 28.69 -13.32 -3.41
N ASN A 569 29.94 -13.21 -2.96
CA ASN A 569 30.98 -14.23 -3.12
C ASN A 569 31.18 -15.10 -1.86
N VAL A 570 30.25 -15.02 -0.90
CA VAL A 570 30.37 -15.69 0.39
C VAL A 570 30.51 -17.23 0.24
N ARG A 571 29.76 -17.84 -0.66
CA ARG A 571 29.79 -19.31 -0.86
C ARG A 571 31.11 -19.81 -1.39
N ASP A 572 31.74 -19.07 -2.30
CA ASP A 572 33.08 -19.39 -2.83
C ASP A 572 34.13 -19.17 -1.74
N THR A 573 33.99 -18.16 -0.91
CA THR A 573 34.85 -17.91 0.23
C THR A 573 34.78 -19.04 1.26
N ILE A 574 33.56 -19.47 1.63
CA ILE A 574 33.33 -20.62 2.53
C ILE A 574 34.03 -21.88 1.98
N SER A 575 33.81 -22.21 0.70
CA SER A 575 34.45 -23.36 0.05
C SER A 575 35.98 -23.27 0.08
N SER A 576 36.55 -22.07 -0.06
CA SER A 576 38.01 -21.84 -0.01
C SER A 576 38.55 -22.00 1.41
N LEU A 577 37.83 -21.55 2.43
CA LEU A 577 38.18 -21.75 3.83
C LEU A 577 38.10 -23.23 4.24
N GLU A 578 37.10 -23.96 3.78
CA GLU A 578 36.95 -25.40 4.03
C GLU A 578 38.12 -26.23 3.42
N LYS A 579 38.64 -25.83 2.24
CA LYS A 579 39.82 -26.43 1.63
C LYS A 579 41.10 -26.27 2.47
N LEU A 580 41.14 -25.24 3.32
CA LEU A 580 42.24 -25.07 4.32
C LEU A 580 42.01 -25.90 5.60
N ASN A 581 41.13 -26.89 5.56
CA ASN A 581 40.77 -27.76 6.69
C ASN A 581 40.18 -27.00 7.89
N LEU A 582 39.43 -25.93 7.60
CA LEU A 582 38.70 -25.13 8.60
C LEU A 582 37.24 -25.54 8.66
N LYS A 583 36.67 -25.51 9.84
CA LYS A 583 35.24 -25.56 10.05
C LYS A 583 34.72 -24.12 10.04
N VAL A 584 33.72 -23.88 9.21
CA VAL A 584 33.22 -22.57 8.91
C VAL A 584 31.78 -22.45 9.43
N LEU A 585 31.48 -21.30 10.01
CA LEU A 585 30.13 -20.91 10.44
C LEU A 585 29.83 -19.53 9.87
N TYR A 586 28.94 -19.47 8.89
CA TYR A 586 28.41 -18.19 8.38
C TYR A 586 27.17 -17.82 9.19
N ILE A 587 27.21 -16.68 9.86
CA ILE A 587 26.20 -16.27 10.84
C ILE A 587 24.78 -16.26 10.24
N PRO A 588 24.53 -15.72 9.03
CA PRO A 588 23.21 -15.77 8.41
C PRO A 588 22.67 -17.18 8.16
N ASP A 589 23.55 -18.20 8.01
CA ASP A 589 23.12 -19.60 7.81
C ASP A 589 22.68 -20.28 9.12
N VAL A 590 23.08 -19.73 10.25
CA VAL A 590 22.79 -20.29 11.60
C VAL A 590 21.54 -19.68 12.19
N SER A 591 20.93 -18.73 11.48
CA SER A 591 19.57 -18.35 11.82
C SER A 591 18.74 -19.63 11.91
N PHE A 592 18.25 -19.94 13.08
CA PHE A 592 17.58 -21.19 13.40
C PHE A 592 16.68 -21.63 12.23
N PRO A 593 16.69 -22.91 11.79
CA PRO A 593 15.73 -23.41 10.79
C PRO A 593 14.27 -23.12 11.19
N PHE A 594 14.02 -22.97 12.47
CA PHE A 594 12.76 -22.45 13.01
C PHE A 594 12.49 -21.00 12.62
N SER A 595 13.48 -20.11 12.53
CA SER A 595 13.24 -18.70 12.20
C SER A 595 12.92 -18.52 10.72
N GLU A 596 13.59 -19.24 9.81
CA GLU A 596 13.31 -19.15 8.37
C GLU A 596 11.91 -19.70 8.04
N THR A 597 11.54 -20.86 8.61
CA THR A 597 10.20 -21.44 8.45
C THR A 597 9.16 -20.57 9.13
N PHE A 598 9.44 -20.05 10.31
CA PHE A 598 8.54 -19.16 11.05
C PHE A 598 8.36 -17.82 10.33
N THR A 599 9.44 -17.22 9.85
CA THR A 599 9.39 -15.98 9.04
C THR A 599 8.64 -16.21 7.73
N ARG A 600 8.83 -17.34 7.04
CA ARG A 600 8.04 -17.71 5.87
C ARG A 600 6.56 -17.85 6.19
N VAL A 601 6.22 -18.52 7.30
CA VAL A 601 4.83 -18.67 7.75
C VAL A 601 4.22 -17.32 8.11
N ILE A 602 4.92 -16.47 8.84
CA ILE A 602 4.46 -15.11 9.15
C ILE A 602 4.24 -14.30 7.88
N ASN A 603 5.17 -14.36 6.91
CA ASN A 603 5.03 -13.65 5.65
C ASN A 603 3.82 -14.15 4.83
N ILE A 604 3.56 -15.45 4.83
CA ILE A 604 2.35 -16.03 4.21
C ILE A 604 1.10 -15.50 4.91
N ILE A 605 1.06 -15.52 6.25
CA ILE A 605 -0.07 -14.99 7.02
C ILE A 605 -0.28 -13.50 6.72
N ARG A 606 0.78 -12.70 6.68
CA ARG A 606 0.72 -11.28 6.34
C ARG A 606 0.13 -11.03 4.95
N VAL A 607 0.57 -11.80 3.94
CA VAL A 607 0.03 -11.73 2.58
C VAL A 607 -1.47 -12.07 2.56
N ILE A 608 -1.88 -13.09 3.32
CA ILE A 608 -3.29 -13.48 3.45
C ILE A 608 -4.09 -12.34 4.10
N VAL A 609 -3.61 -11.75 5.18
CA VAL A 609 -4.27 -10.65 5.90
C VAL A 609 -4.43 -9.43 4.99
N ILE A 610 -3.38 -9.03 4.25
CA ILE A 610 -3.45 -7.92 3.29
C ILE A 610 -4.45 -8.23 2.17
N SER A 611 -4.46 -9.48 1.67
CA SER A 611 -5.42 -9.89 0.63
C SER A 611 -6.86 -9.81 1.12
N ILE A 612 -7.13 -10.24 2.35
CA ILE A 612 -8.45 -10.12 3.00
C ILE A 612 -8.81 -8.63 3.17
N LEU A 613 -7.88 -7.80 3.62
CA LEU A 613 -8.09 -6.35 3.76
C LEU A 613 -8.48 -5.71 2.42
N ILE A 614 -7.80 -6.03 1.33
CA ILE A 614 -8.12 -5.53 -0.02
C ILE A 614 -9.55 -5.94 -0.42
N ILE A 615 -9.95 -7.18 -0.14
CA ILE A 615 -11.30 -7.67 -0.43
C ILE A 615 -12.34 -6.92 0.40
N VAL A 616 -12.10 -6.74 1.68
CA VAL A 616 -13.00 -5.98 2.59
C VAL A 616 -13.13 -4.52 2.14
N LEU A 617 -12.00 -3.86 1.85
CA LEU A 617 -11.97 -2.50 1.32
C LEU A 617 -12.74 -2.37 0.00
N PHE A 618 -12.61 -3.38 -0.88
CA PHE A 618 -13.38 -3.43 -2.13
C PHE A 618 -14.90 -3.45 -1.87
N PHE A 619 -15.38 -4.32 -0.99
CA PHE A 619 -16.81 -4.41 -0.71
C PHE A 619 -17.36 -3.17 -0.02
N ILE A 620 -16.66 -2.63 0.98
CA ILE A 620 -17.05 -1.38 1.67
C ILE A 620 -17.13 -0.25 0.64
N SER A 621 -16.10 -0.07 -0.16
CA SER A 621 -16.02 0.98 -1.18
C SER A 621 -17.10 0.80 -2.25
N TYR A 622 -17.33 -0.42 -2.72
CA TYR A 622 -18.41 -0.74 -3.65
C TYR A 622 -19.77 -0.33 -3.09
N PHE A 623 -20.04 -0.65 -1.82
CA PHE A 623 -21.31 -0.28 -1.18
C PHE A 623 -21.49 1.24 -1.10
N ILE A 624 -20.47 1.96 -0.64
CA ILE A 624 -20.55 3.42 -0.47
C ILE A 624 -20.67 4.10 -1.84
N ILE A 625 -19.83 3.74 -2.80
CA ILE A 625 -19.87 4.31 -4.15
C ILE A 625 -21.20 4.00 -4.82
N ARG A 626 -21.75 2.79 -4.65
CA ARG A 626 -23.07 2.42 -5.16
C ARG A 626 -24.18 3.31 -4.59
N LEU A 627 -24.16 3.60 -3.29
CA LEU A 627 -25.14 4.50 -2.67
C LEU A 627 -25.06 5.91 -3.26
N ILE A 628 -23.84 6.43 -3.45
CA ILE A 628 -23.62 7.75 -4.05
C ILE A 628 -24.08 7.76 -5.51
N LEU A 629 -23.78 6.72 -6.25
CA LEU A 629 -24.13 6.61 -7.67
C LEU A 629 -25.63 6.35 -7.90
N LYS A 630 -26.35 5.75 -6.95
CA LYS A 630 -27.81 5.53 -7.08
C LYS A 630 -28.55 6.81 -7.45
N SER A 631 -28.18 7.91 -6.83
CA SER A 631 -28.74 9.23 -7.14
C SER A 631 -28.37 9.78 -8.54
N ARG A 632 -27.59 9.08 -9.34
CA ARG A 632 -27.24 9.39 -10.75
C ARG A 632 -27.91 8.47 -11.76
N ASN A 633 -28.70 7.50 -11.31
CA ASN A 633 -29.40 6.58 -12.21
C ASN A 633 -30.28 7.35 -13.19
N ILE A 634 -31.00 8.36 -12.71
CA ILE A 634 -31.81 9.25 -13.59
C ILE A 634 -30.95 9.84 -14.71
N TYR A 635 -29.73 10.30 -14.41
CA TYR A 635 -28.82 10.83 -15.44
C TYR A 635 -28.48 9.77 -16.50
N TYR A 636 -28.10 8.58 -16.07
CA TYR A 636 -27.71 7.51 -17.02
C TYR A 636 -28.91 6.98 -17.79
N SER A 637 -30.09 6.85 -17.18
CA SER A 637 -31.31 6.47 -17.86
C SER A 637 -31.73 7.55 -18.86
N THR A 638 -31.65 8.82 -18.50
CA THR A 638 -31.92 9.94 -19.44
C THR A 638 -31.03 9.87 -20.67
N ILE A 639 -29.72 9.64 -20.51
CA ILE A 639 -28.81 9.53 -21.67
C ILE A 639 -29.17 8.34 -22.57
N ARG A 640 -29.61 7.20 -22.01
CA ARG A 640 -30.05 6.02 -22.78
C ARG A 640 -31.35 6.29 -23.53
N ILE A 641 -32.30 6.94 -22.87
CA ILE A 641 -33.53 7.38 -23.48
C ILE A 641 -33.25 8.30 -24.69
N LEU A 642 -32.21 9.13 -24.60
CA LEU A 642 -31.77 10.03 -25.67
C LEU A 642 -30.95 9.34 -26.77
N GLY A 643 -30.89 8.02 -26.77
CA GLY A 643 -30.24 7.22 -27.83
C GLY A 643 -28.75 6.90 -27.58
N ALA A 644 -28.24 7.10 -26.37
CA ALA A 644 -26.92 6.58 -26.03
C ALA A 644 -26.99 5.07 -25.84
N SER A 645 -26.04 4.34 -26.43
CA SER A 645 -25.97 2.90 -26.22
C SER A 645 -25.57 2.55 -24.78
N SER A 646 -26.01 1.37 -24.32
CA SER A 646 -25.62 0.80 -23.01
C SER A 646 -24.08 0.77 -22.86
N LYS A 647 -23.36 0.45 -23.93
CA LYS A 647 -21.88 0.48 -23.96
C LYS A 647 -21.34 1.90 -23.72
N THR A 648 -21.87 2.89 -24.41
CA THR A 648 -21.46 4.30 -24.25
C THR A 648 -21.67 4.77 -22.79
N THR A 649 -22.82 4.42 -22.21
CA THR A 649 -23.16 4.80 -20.84
C THR A 649 -22.25 4.14 -19.81
N LYS A 650 -21.88 2.87 -20.02
CA LYS A 650 -20.87 2.16 -19.21
C LYS A 650 -19.51 2.82 -19.30
N ASP A 651 -19.09 3.18 -20.50
CA ASP A 651 -17.79 3.85 -20.71
C ASP A 651 -17.76 5.22 -20.02
N LEU A 652 -18.84 5.99 -20.08
CA LEU A 652 -18.93 7.28 -19.39
C LEU A 652 -18.82 7.13 -17.87
N LEU A 653 -19.48 6.13 -17.29
CA LEU A 653 -19.36 5.80 -15.87
C LEU A 653 -17.92 5.41 -15.49
N ASN A 654 -17.30 4.54 -16.29
CA ASN A 654 -15.91 4.13 -16.06
C ASN A 654 -14.96 5.33 -16.08
N ILE A 655 -15.07 6.19 -17.08
CA ILE A 655 -14.23 7.39 -17.21
C ILE A 655 -14.46 8.32 -16.01
N GLU A 656 -15.69 8.52 -15.61
CA GLU A 656 -16.04 9.36 -14.46
C GLU A 656 -15.33 8.86 -13.17
N LEU A 657 -15.45 7.57 -12.86
CA LEU A 657 -14.83 6.99 -11.66
C LEU A 657 -13.30 6.97 -11.76
N LEU A 658 -12.73 6.68 -12.95
CA LEU A 658 -11.29 6.71 -13.18
C LEU A 658 -10.72 8.13 -12.98
N VAL A 659 -11.41 9.16 -13.44
CA VAL A 659 -10.97 10.56 -13.23
C VAL A 659 -10.91 10.89 -11.73
N VAL A 660 -11.93 10.49 -10.97
CA VAL A 660 -11.98 10.76 -9.53
C VAL A 660 -10.89 9.96 -8.80
N SER A 661 -10.71 8.67 -9.11
CA SER A 661 -9.67 7.83 -8.48
C SER A 661 -8.26 8.33 -8.78
N HIS A 662 -8.01 8.75 -10.02
CA HIS A 662 -6.72 9.32 -10.42
C HIS A 662 -6.39 10.60 -9.67
N ILE A 663 -7.35 11.54 -9.57
CA ILE A 663 -7.17 12.78 -8.82
C ILE A 663 -6.95 12.50 -7.34
N SER A 664 -7.70 11.57 -6.76
CA SER A 664 -7.54 11.18 -5.36
C SER A 664 -6.14 10.61 -5.10
N TYR A 665 -5.65 9.78 -6.02
CA TYR A 665 -4.29 9.26 -5.92
C TYR A 665 -3.22 10.35 -6.01
N LEU A 666 -3.39 11.33 -6.93
CA LEU A 666 -2.47 12.47 -7.03
C LEU A 666 -2.46 13.33 -5.76
N ILE A 667 -3.62 13.53 -5.13
CA ILE A 667 -3.73 14.22 -3.83
C ILE A 667 -2.97 13.45 -2.75
N PHE A 668 -3.11 12.13 -2.71
CA PHE A 668 -2.38 11.27 -1.78
C PHE A 668 -0.86 11.40 -1.98
N ILE A 669 -0.36 11.26 -3.22
CA ILE A 669 1.07 11.40 -3.51
C ILE A 669 1.59 12.80 -3.15
N ALA A 670 0.83 13.86 -3.47
CA ALA A 670 1.20 15.21 -3.09
C ALA A 670 1.30 15.36 -1.56
N PHE A 671 0.38 14.78 -0.82
CA PHE A 671 0.43 14.77 0.65
C PHE A 671 1.68 14.05 1.18
N ILE A 672 1.98 12.84 0.69
CA ILE A 672 3.20 12.09 1.08
C ILE A 672 4.47 12.88 0.76
N LEU A 673 4.54 13.53 -0.42
CA LEU A 673 5.69 14.37 -0.77
C LEU A 673 5.84 15.57 0.16
N LEU A 674 4.74 16.22 0.56
CA LEU A 674 4.78 17.33 1.53
C LEU A 674 5.29 16.86 2.90
N VAL A 675 4.98 15.65 3.32
CA VAL A 675 5.53 15.05 4.55
C VAL A 675 7.02 14.72 4.36
N LYS A 676 7.41 14.06 3.26
CA LYS A 676 8.82 13.72 2.97
C LYS A 676 9.73 14.94 2.90
N PHE A 677 9.25 16.05 2.34
CA PHE A 677 9.99 17.32 2.29
C PHE A 677 9.86 18.14 3.57
N LYS A 678 9.29 17.58 4.65
CA LYS A 678 9.12 18.22 5.98
C LYS A 678 8.29 19.51 5.96
N TYR A 679 7.50 19.78 4.90
CA TYR A 679 6.52 20.89 4.90
C TYR A 679 5.35 20.61 5.85
N ILE A 680 4.97 19.35 6.00
CA ILE A 680 4.03 18.87 7.01
C ILE A 680 4.83 18.05 8.01
N LYS A 681 4.92 18.54 9.24
CA LYS A 681 5.62 17.88 10.35
C LYS A 681 4.73 16.78 10.92
N ASN A 682 4.88 15.56 10.43
CA ASN A 682 4.23 14.36 10.97
C ASN A 682 5.25 13.21 10.94
N GLU A 683 5.85 12.97 12.10
CA GLU A 683 6.92 11.98 12.27
C GLU A 683 6.43 10.55 11.92
N ILE A 684 5.24 10.17 12.36
CA ILE A 684 4.69 8.82 12.12
C ILE A 684 4.58 8.52 10.62
N ILE A 685 4.00 9.46 9.83
CA ILE A 685 3.86 9.24 8.38
C ILE A 685 5.21 9.36 7.67
N TYR A 686 6.10 10.20 8.16
CA TYR A 686 7.46 10.32 7.64
C TYR A 686 8.20 8.98 7.77
N ASP A 687 8.23 8.40 8.97
CA ASP A 687 8.89 7.11 9.25
C ASP A 687 8.26 5.98 8.46
N LEU A 688 6.94 5.84 8.48
CA LEU A 688 6.22 4.86 7.68
C LEU A 688 6.49 4.99 6.18
N SER A 689 6.68 6.23 5.68
CA SER A 689 6.97 6.46 4.26
C SER A 689 8.39 6.06 3.85
N SER A 690 9.34 5.89 4.80
CA SER A 690 10.70 5.40 4.55
C SER A 690 10.70 3.93 4.12
N TYR A 691 9.79 3.11 4.65
CA TYR A 691 9.61 1.70 4.30
C TYR A 691 8.91 1.47 2.94
N VAL A 692 8.38 2.54 2.30
CA VAL A 692 7.62 2.41 1.05
C VAL A 692 8.45 2.93 -0.13
N ASN A 693 8.85 2.03 -1.02
CA ASN A 693 9.61 2.35 -2.22
C ASN A 693 8.71 2.75 -3.41
N TYR A 694 9.32 3.26 -4.50
CA TYR A 694 8.57 3.72 -5.68
C TYR A 694 7.73 2.63 -6.36
N SER A 695 8.21 1.39 -6.39
CA SER A 695 7.48 0.26 -6.97
C SER A 695 6.21 -0.04 -6.19
N THR A 696 6.22 0.14 -4.88
CA THR A 696 5.05 -0.05 -4.02
C THR A 696 3.98 1.01 -4.24
N TYR A 697 4.38 2.29 -4.38
CA TYR A 697 3.43 3.34 -4.77
C TYR A 697 2.77 3.02 -6.12
N LEU A 698 3.54 2.57 -7.11
CA LEU A 698 2.98 2.15 -8.39
C LEU A 698 2.02 0.96 -8.24
N LEU A 699 2.34 -0.02 -7.41
CA LEU A 699 1.47 -1.16 -7.12
C LEU A 699 0.15 -0.73 -6.47
N MET A 700 0.19 0.17 -5.48
CA MET A 700 -1.01 0.74 -4.85
C MET A 700 -1.90 1.44 -5.89
N TYR A 701 -1.30 2.19 -6.83
CA TYR A 701 -2.04 2.82 -7.92
C TYR A 701 -2.72 1.80 -8.82
N ILE A 702 -2.03 0.73 -9.21
CA ILE A 702 -2.59 -0.35 -10.03
C ILE A 702 -3.76 -1.02 -9.29
N ILE A 703 -3.61 -1.33 -8.00
CA ILE A 703 -4.68 -1.92 -7.17
C ILE A 703 -5.90 -0.98 -7.16
N LEU A 704 -5.70 0.33 -6.95
CA LEU A 704 -6.77 1.32 -6.96
C LEU A 704 -7.51 1.35 -8.31
N LEU A 705 -6.79 1.31 -9.43
CA LEU A 705 -7.37 1.28 -10.77
C LEU A 705 -8.18 0.00 -11.01
N VAL A 706 -7.65 -1.15 -10.62
CA VAL A 706 -8.36 -2.44 -10.74
C VAL A 706 -9.64 -2.43 -9.90
N MET A 707 -9.56 -1.96 -8.65
CA MET A 707 -10.73 -1.82 -7.79
C MET A 707 -11.78 -0.88 -8.40
N THR A 708 -11.35 0.28 -8.92
CA THR A 708 -12.24 1.25 -9.59
C THR A 708 -12.96 0.61 -10.77
N PHE A 709 -12.23 -0.10 -11.63
CA PHE A 709 -12.79 -0.80 -12.77
C PHE A 709 -13.81 -1.88 -12.36
N LEU A 710 -13.47 -2.69 -11.36
CA LEU A 710 -14.38 -3.74 -10.84
C LEU A 710 -15.66 -3.14 -10.23
N ILE A 711 -15.54 -2.04 -9.47
CA ILE A 711 -16.67 -1.31 -8.91
C ILE A 711 -17.58 -0.81 -10.03
N ALA A 712 -17.01 -0.13 -11.03
CA ALA A 712 -17.75 0.39 -12.16
C ALA A 712 -18.42 -0.71 -12.98
N TYR A 713 -17.70 -1.80 -13.25
CA TYR A 713 -18.22 -2.97 -13.99
C TYR A 713 -19.41 -3.63 -13.26
N ARG A 714 -19.25 -3.90 -11.96
CA ARG A 714 -20.30 -4.53 -11.15
C ARG A 714 -21.55 -3.65 -11.02
N TYR A 715 -21.35 -2.34 -10.84
CA TYR A 715 -22.43 -1.35 -10.79
C TYR A 715 -23.16 -1.26 -12.15
N ALA A 716 -22.40 -1.10 -13.23
CA ALA A 716 -22.95 -1.00 -14.58
C ALA A 716 -23.74 -2.25 -14.99
N ARG A 717 -23.24 -3.45 -14.65
CA ARG A 717 -23.92 -4.71 -14.96
C ARG A 717 -25.29 -4.80 -14.27
N LYS A 718 -25.42 -4.22 -13.07
CA LYS A 718 -26.70 -4.23 -12.34
C LYS A 718 -27.69 -3.25 -12.94
N ILE A 719 -27.30 -2.01 -13.23
CA ILE A 719 -28.21 -0.93 -13.65
C ILE A 719 -28.61 -1.02 -15.12
N PHE A 720 -27.66 -1.42 -15.98
CA PHE A 720 -27.90 -1.46 -17.42
C PHE A 720 -28.39 -2.82 -17.92
N LYS A 721 -28.87 -3.69 -17.02
CA LYS A 721 -29.50 -4.95 -17.37
C LYS A 721 -30.90 -4.71 -17.93
N ASP A 722 -31.63 -3.75 -17.34
CA ASP A 722 -33.01 -3.45 -17.66
C ASP A 722 -33.13 -2.42 -18.81
N SER A 723 -34.31 -2.32 -19.43
CA SER A 723 -34.57 -1.33 -20.46
C SER A 723 -34.38 0.11 -19.89
N ALA A 724 -34.11 1.07 -20.79
CA ALA A 724 -33.88 2.45 -20.40
C ALA A 724 -35.10 3.04 -19.65
N MET A 725 -36.30 2.65 -20.07
CA MET A 725 -37.56 3.17 -19.49
C MET A 725 -37.86 2.53 -18.14
N ASN A 726 -37.65 1.22 -17.98
CA ASN A 726 -37.80 0.55 -16.69
C ASN A 726 -36.85 1.12 -15.63
N SER A 727 -35.56 1.28 -15.99
CA SER A 727 -34.59 1.92 -15.11
C SER A 727 -34.96 3.38 -14.74
N TYR A 728 -35.66 4.09 -15.60
CA TYR A 728 -36.15 5.44 -15.32
C TYR A 728 -37.37 5.42 -14.41
N ARG A 729 -38.37 4.56 -14.68
CA ARG A 729 -39.60 4.44 -13.87
C ARG A 729 -39.34 3.99 -12.43
N GLU A 730 -38.33 3.17 -12.19
CA GLU A 730 -37.95 2.74 -10.83
C GLU A 730 -37.35 3.87 -9.98
N GLU A 731 -36.92 4.97 -10.57
CA GLU A 731 -36.21 6.06 -9.88
C GLU A 731 -37.04 7.36 -9.78
N VAL A 732 -38.13 7.46 -10.54
CA VAL A 732 -39.09 8.56 -10.50
C VAL A 732 -40.37 8.12 -9.80
#